data_e90e598be6e37fa54c4db2554d62a793
#
_entry.id   e90e598be6e37fa54c4db2554d62a793
#
_cell.length_a   1.000
_cell.length_b   1.000
_cell.length_c   1.000
_cell.angle_alpha   90.00
_cell.angle_beta   90.00
_cell.angle_gamma   90.00
#
_symmetry.space_group_name_H-M   'P 1'
#
loop_
_entity.id
_entity.type
_entity.pdbx_description
1 polymer ?
#
loop_
_entity_poly.entity_id
_entity_poly.type
_entity_poly.pdbx_seq_one_letter_code
_entity_poly.pdbx_strand_id
1 'polypeptide(L)'
;MSPICFIKHCLVLAIFCLFVVGGGFAQPRTESAGVRVLVTDAQQRAVSGAVCSLSPANNNAKDAATASTDELGVAIFPAALVPGNYILRVESPGFETINQHDLVVKDGEITEVSIALKIAAVTENVTIAAPADEATNVQAGSSTAAGILQRQSLQRLPLAAARVDQALPLIPGVVRSATGEISIGGATEQQSTLLINGLNASDPASGNFRLNLPIDSVESVQVFQHPYTAEYGAFTGGVAAVETRRGKDQWHFEVNDFLPDLRFKGGHVRGVAEDTPRVNFNGPLIKDRLFLSQSASYSIAKQTVRGLPFPVNETKSEAQGYFSQLDLILSNRHTQTFTFGYFPQRDQFVNLDFFRPQPVTPNYKQKDFVVTVRDRYQVGEGLLQSAFSFKRFDADVWGQGESEQTLTPTVEQGNYFATQARHSHRLEWFEVYTSPAKHILGATHEVKVGFDFNKVDSLLNYSARPVNVVRQDDTLAERIVFRGVRPIEAQNREYVGFGQDRLLVRPNLSFDVGLRFEDQRIGKESNLAPRAGFAWSPFKSDRTVLRGGVGLFYDKVPLNIRSFGRYPSRVVTQYAADGVTVIDSHHFVNVLVDTSPIEPLDFRKQAGGDAGFVPENLKWNVQLDQIVTRWLDLRTNLTGSRTNHIYIVNPELDFRGRSGIVLRSAGQATYRALELTARIHLPHKDQFFVSYVRSRSRGDLNDFNSYFGDFGAPVIRQNQYSNLPFDVPNRLLAWGTINLPRRITIAPIFEVRSGFPYSVRDAEQNFVGIRNSDQTRFPTFLSLDAEIAKEFQVTKKYGVRLSLRVFNATNHFNPRDVRSNTDDPQFGEFFSSYHRFFSGGFDIIF
;
A
#
# COMPACT_ATOMS: atom_id res chain seq x y z
N MET A 1 -31.75 -10.00 9.67
CA MET A 1 -30.37 -10.36 9.97
C MET A 1 -29.58 -10.39 8.67
N SER A 2 -28.53 -9.59 8.56
CA SER A 2 -27.74 -9.58 7.33
C SER A 2 -26.96 -10.89 7.20
N PRO A 3 -26.67 -11.39 5.99
CA PRO A 3 -25.91 -12.63 5.79
C PRO A 3 -24.51 -12.58 6.43
N ILE A 4 -24.00 -11.42 6.70
CA ILE A 4 -22.70 -11.20 7.37
C ILE A 4 -22.78 -11.55 8.86
N CYS A 5 -23.90 -11.32 9.52
CA CYS A 5 -24.08 -11.69 10.92
C CYS A 5 -24.10 -13.22 11.10
N PHE A 6 -24.67 -13.95 10.11
CA PHE A 6 -24.67 -15.42 10.12
C PHE A 6 -23.26 -15.98 9.93
N ILE A 7 -22.47 -15.37 9.03
CA ILE A 7 -21.08 -15.78 8.78
C ILE A 7 -20.17 -15.46 9.98
N LYS A 8 -20.38 -14.32 10.67
CA LYS A 8 -19.66 -14.02 11.93
C LYS A 8 -19.81 -15.14 12.96
N HIS A 9 -21.03 -15.64 13.16
CA HIS A 9 -21.30 -16.70 14.14
C HIS A 9 -20.84 -18.08 13.67
N CYS A 10 -20.96 -18.39 12.38
CA CYS A 10 -20.48 -19.64 11.82
C CYS A 10 -18.95 -19.74 11.80
N LEU A 11 -18.22 -18.61 11.57
CA LEU A 11 -16.77 -18.58 11.58
C LEU A 11 -16.20 -18.78 12.99
N VAL A 12 -16.81 -18.16 13.99
CA VAL A 12 -16.43 -18.33 15.41
C VAL A 12 -16.68 -19.78 15.85
N LEU A 13 -17.77 -20.41 15.41
CA LEU A 13 -18.08 -21.80 15.74
C LEU A 13 -17.13 -22.80 15.04
N ALA A 14 -16.76 -22.53 13.78
CA ALA A 14 -15.81 -23.35 13.04
C ALA A 14 -14.40 -23.33 13.65
N ILE A 15 -13.98 -22.19 14.19
CA ILE A 15 -12.69 -22.05 14.88
C ILE A 15 -12.69 -22.84 16.20
N PHE A 16 -13.83 -22.90 16.90
CA PHE A 16 -13.94 -23.65 18.16
C PHE A 16 -14.03 -25.18 17.96
N CYS A 17 -14.58 -25.65 16.82
CA CYS A 17 -14.70 -27.07 16.52
C CYS A 17 -13.38 -27.73 16.01
N LEU A 18 -12.41 -26.95 15.55
CA LEU A 18 -11.11 -27.45 15.07
C LEU A 18 -10.15 -27.88 16.22
N PHE A 19 -10.47 -27.57 17.46
CA PHE A 19 -9.64 -27.93 18.62
C PHE A 19 -9.85 -29.34 19.18
N VAL A 20 -10.75 -30.14 18.60
CA VAL A 20 -11.08 -31.46 19.16
C VAL A 20 -11.07 -32.53 18.09
N VAL A 21 -9.92 -32.95 17.55
CA VAL A 21 -9.79 -34.30 16.95
C VAL A 21 -8.32 -34.75 16.89
N GLY A 22 -8.00 -35.80 17.58
CA GLY A 22 -7.24 -36.92 17.13
C GLY A 22 -5.80 -37.14 17.58
N GLY A 23 -5.61 -37.80 18.66
CA GLY A 23 -4.34 -38.49 18.98
C GLY A 23 -4.19 -39.81 18.21
N GLY A 24 -3.06 -39.98 17.51
CA GLY A 24 -2.65 -41.20 16.88
C GLY A 24 -1.21 -41.57 17.28
N PHE A 25 -1.01 -42.75 17.82
CA PHE A 25 0.29 -43.26 18.28
C PHE A 25 1.22 -43.65 17.11
N ALA A 26 2.50 -43.20 17.16
CA ALA A 26 3.54 -43.64 16.24
C ALA A 26 4.50 -44.64 16.92
N GLN A 27 4.79 -45.76 16.22
CA GLN A 27 5.75 -46.79 16.62
C GLN A 27 7.20 -46.42 16.24
N PRO A 28 8.23 -46.83 16.97
CA PRO A 28 9.62 -46.52 16.67
C PRO A 28 10.17 -47.33 15.49
N ARG A 29 10.96 -46.70 14.64
CA ARG A 29 11.69 -47.29 13.50
C ARG A 29 13.16 -47.53 13.86
N THR A 30 13.67 -48.66 13.46
CA THR A 30 15.07 -49.13 13.53
C THR A 30 16.02 -48.31 12.63
N GLU A 31 17.18 -48.02 13.15
CA GLU A 31 18.25 -47.25 12.49
C GLU A 31 19.00 -48.05 11.43
N SER A 32 19.25 -47.47 10.27
CA SER A 32 20.17 -47.94 9.23
C SER A 32 21.19 -46.81 8.89
N ALA A 33 22.40 -47.20 8.40
CA ALA A 33 23.57 -46.41 8.14
C ALA A 33 23.28 -45.08 7.40
N GLY A 34 23.95 -43.96 7.79
CA GLY A 34 23.73 -42.63 7.22
C GLY A 34 24.63 -41.56 7.80
N VAL A 35 24.28 -40.28 7.55
CA VAL A 35 24.95 -39.10 8.17
C VAL A 35 24.06 -38.58 9.29
N ARG A 36 24.66 -38.40 10.47
CA ARG A 36 24.02 -37.82 11.64
C ARG A 36 24.67 -36.49 11.96
N VAL A 37 23.87 -35.43 11.92
CA VAL A 37 24.35 -34.09 12.20
C VAL A 37 23.78 -33.61 13.53
N LEU A 38 24.63 -33.29 14.48
CA LEU A 38 24.27 -32.64 15.74
C LEU A 38 24.49 -31.13 15.58
N VAL A 39 23.42 -30.36 15.68
CA VAL A 39 23.47 -28.89 15.61
C VAL A 39 23.25 -28.29 16.98
N THR A 40 24.22 -27.54 17.45
CA THR A 40 24.15 -26.84 18.75
C THR A 40 24.38 -25.35 18.55
N ASP A 41 24.01 -24.54 19.52
CA ASP A 41 24.43 -23.13 19.61
C ASP A 41 25.84 -23.00 20.24
N ALA A 42 26.36 -21.76 20.32
CA ALA A 42 27.67 -21.47 20.93
C ALA A 42 27.75 -21.84 22.44
N GLN A 43 26.62 -22.11 23.10
CA GLN A 43 26.53 -22.57 24.49
C GLN A 43 26.27 -24.09 24.57
N GLN A 44 26.46 -24.82 23.48
CA GLN A 44 26.23 -26.28 23.36
C GLN A 44 24.78 -26.73 23.59
N ARG A 45 23.79 -25.87 23.43
CA ARG A 45 22.38 -26.23 23.50
C ARG A 45 21.90 -26.67 22.12
N ALA A 46 21.05 -27.69 22.07
CA ALA A 46 20.47 -28.19 20.84
C ALA A 46 19.68 -27.08 20.08
N VAL A 47 19.90 -26.98 18.76
CA VAL A 47 19.14 -26.10 17.88
C VAL A 47 18.14 -26.95 17.11
N SER A 48 16.87 -26.90 17.50
CA SER A 48 15.78 -27.60 16.84
C SER A 48 15.33 -26.85 15.59
N GLY A 49 14.90 -27.57 14.55
CA GLY A 49 14.37 -26.99 13.32
C GLY A 49 15.45 -26.41 12.38
N ALA A 50 16.73 -26.60 12.67
CA ALA A 50 17.79 -26.21 11.74
C ALA A 50 17.74 -27.09 10.48
N VAL A 51 17.78 -26.46 9.31
CA VAL A 51 17.77 -27.18 8.02
C VAL A 51 19.20 -27.53 7.63
N CYS A 52 19.46 -28.82 7.54
CA CYS A 52 20.71 -29.39 7.08
C CYS A 52 20.56 -29.82 5.62
N SER A 53 21.38 -29.29 4.72
CA SER A 53 21.42 -29.64 3.29
C SER A 53 22.77 -30.27 2.95
N LEU A 54 22.74 -31.49 2.41
CA LEU A 54 23.94 -32.25 2.05
C LEU A 54 24.03 -32.36 0.53
N SER A 55 25.05 -31.78 -0.08
CA SER A 55 25.27 -31.78 -1.53
C SER A 55 26.62 -32.39 -1.90
N PRO A 56 26.75 -33.19 -2.99
CA PRO A 56 28.01 -33.71 -3.44
C PRO A 56 29.00 -32.59 -3.81
N ALA A 57 30.28 -32.77 -3.46
CA ALA A 57 31.31 -31.74 -3.73
C ALA A 57 31.57 -31.50 -5.23
N ASN A 58 31.17 -32.42 -6.11
CA ASN A 58 31.39 -32.37 -7.57
C ASN A 58 30.25 -31.67 -8.35
N ASN A 59 29.74 -30.57 -7.82
CA ASN A 59 28.95 -29.54 -8.51
C ASN A 59 27.72 -29.92 -9.33
N ASN A 60 27.01 -30.99 -8.98
CA ASN A 60 25.66 -31.23 -9.49
C ASN A 60 24.64 -30.96 -8.39
N ALA A 61 24.11 -29.70 -8.33
CA ALA A 61 23.07 -29.25 -7.37
C ALA A 61 21.71 -30.01 -7.46
N LYS A 62 21.64 -31.09 -8.23
CA LYS A 62 20.43 -31.90 -8.42
C LYS A 62 20.23 -32.98 -7.37
N ASP A 63 21.24 -33.30 -6.57
CA ASP A 63 21.21 -34.43 -5.64
C ASP A 63 21.40 -34.03 -4.17
N ALA A 64 20.98 -32.81 -3.80
CA ALA A 64 21.02 -32.36 -2.41
C ALA A 64 19.95 -33.05 -1.57
N ALA A 65 20.37 -33.80 -0.56
CA ALA A 65 19.48 -34.34 0.47
C ALA A 65 19.28 -33.26 1.56
N THR A 66 18.06 -33.08 2.05
CA THR A 66 17.75 -32.17 3.15
C THR A 66 17.14 -32.90 4.34
N ALA A 67 17.54 -32.51 5.56
CA ALA A 67 16.97 -33.01 6.79
C ALA A 67 16.90 -31.84 7.80
N SER A 68 15.87 -31.84 8.66
CA SER A 68 15.75 -30.83 9.74
C SER A 68 16.12 -31.46 11.08
N THR A 69 16.72 -30.68 11.98
CA THR A 69 17.06 -31.14 13.32
C THR A 69 15.81 -31.31 14.18
N ASP A 70 15.81 -32.39 14.99
CA ASP A 70 14.80 -32.64 16.01
C ASP A 70 14.99 -31.78 17.28
N GLU A 71 14.21 -32.03 18.34
CA GLU A 71 14.28 -31.34 19.63
C GLU A 71 15.64 -31.51 20.34
N LEU A 72 16.41 -32.52 19.99
CA LEU A 72 17.77 -32.80 20.50
C LEU A 72 18.84 -32.18 19.60
N GLY A 73 18.44 -31.42 18.58
CA GLY A 73 19.36 -30.79 17.60
C GLY A 73 19.96 -31.79 16.60
N VAL A 74 19.35 -32.97 16.42
CA VAL A 74 19.88 -34.03 15.58
C VAL A 74 19.12 -34.11 14.26
N ALA A 75 19.83 -33.97 13.14
CA ALA A 75 19.35 -34.29 11.80
C ALA A 75 19.94 -35.61 11.29
N ILE A 76 19.11 -36.46 10.73
CA ILE A 76 19.53 -37.78 10.22
C ILE A 76 19.25 -37.89 8.73
N PHE A 77 20.27 -38.14 7.95
CA PHE A 77 20.16 -38.42 6.54
C PHE A 77 20.07 -39.92 6.30
N PRO A 78 19.08 -40.41 5.56
CA PRO A 78 18.88 -41.87 5.35
C PRO A 78 20.01 -42.51 4.51
N ALA A 79 20.18 -43.80 4.65
CA ALA A 79 21.23 -44.65 4.10
C ALA A 79 21.33 -44.76 2.55
N ALA A 80 20.64 -43.94 1.81
CA ALA A 80 20.64 -43.91 0.35
C ALA A 80 21.69 -42.90 -0.24
N LEU A 81 22.62 -42.40 0.60
CA LEU A 81 23.67 -41.50 0.14
C LEU A 81 24.79 -42.33 -0.51
N VAL A 82 25.24 -41.92 -1.69
CA VAL A 82 26.38 -42.53 -2.38
C VAL A 82 27.67 -42.18 -1.64
N PRO A 83 28.57 -43.11 -1.33
CA PRO A 83 29.88 -42.79 -0.70
C PRO A 83 30.62 -41.74 -1.50
N GLY A 84 31.18 -40.71 -0.81
CA GLY A 84 31.89 -39.64 -1.47
C GLY A 84 32.07 -38.40 -0.59
N ASN A 85 32.62 -37.33 -1.18
CA ASN A 85 32.82 -36.06 -0.50
C ASN A 85 31.56 -35.17 -0.68
N TYR A 86 31.09 -34.63 0.42
CA TYR A 86 29.89 -33.77 0.49
C TYR A 86 30.19 -32.43 1.11
N ILE A 87 29.36 -31.46 0.80
CA ILE A 87 29.28 -30.17 1.47
C ILE A 87 28.00 -30.18 2.30
N LEU A 88 28.14 -30.04 3.62
CA LEU A 88 27.02 -29.86 4.54
C LEU A 88 26.78 -28.38 4.78
N ARG A 89 25.59 -27.90 4.42
CA ARG A 89 25.09 -26.56 4.72
C ARG A 89 24.06 -26.66 5.82
N VAL A 90 24.22 -25.89 6.89
CA VAL A 90 23.31 -25.83 8.02
C VAL A 90 22.80 -24.40 8.17
N GLU A 91 21.47 -24.27 8.18
CA GLU A 91 20.76 -23.00 8.28
C GLU A 91 19.72 -23.08 9.40
N SER A 92 19.65 -22.04 10.21
CA SER A 92 18.59 -21.89 11.21
C SER A 92 18.26 -20.40 11.37
N PRO A 93 16.98 -20.03 11.49
CA PRO A 93 16.59 -18.64 11.70
C PRO A 93 17.28 -18.02 12.91
N GLY A 94 17.97 -16.89 12.72
CA GLY A 94 18.73 -16.21 13.77
C GLY A 94 20.16 -16.73 13.98
N PHE A 95 20.61 -17.68 13.18
CA PHE A 95 21.99 -18.19 13.20
C PHE A 95 22.72 -17.98 11.88
N GLU A 96 24.05 -17.85 11.93
CA GLU A 96 24.91 -17.74 10.76
C GLU A 96 24.89 -19.07 10.00
N THR A 97 24.67 -19.03 8.67
CA THR A 97 24.72 -20.21 7.82
C THR A 97 26.13 -20.77 7.81
N ILE A 98 26.31 -22.04 8.18
CA ILE A 98 27.60 -22.71 8.15
C ILE A 98 27.65 -23.66 6.95
N ASN A 99 28.69 -23.54 6.15
CA ASN A 99 29.05 -24.48 5.10
C ASN A 99 30.26 -25.29 5.55
N GLN A 100 30.07 -26.58 5.89
CA GLN A 100 31.15 -27.53 6.20
C GLN A 100 31.56 -28.21 4.91
N HIS A 101 32.75 -27.93 4.42
CA HIS A 101 33.34 -28.57 3.26
C HIS A 101 34.04 -29.88 3.66
N ASP A 102 34.27 -30.75 2.69
CA ASP A 102 35.06 -32.00 2.81
C ASP A 102 34.49 -33.04 3.79
N LEU A 103 33.16 -33.13 3.89
CA LEU A 103 32.54 -34.23 4.65
C LEU A 103 32.59 -35.54 3.87
N VAL A 104 33.34 -36.50 4.40
CA VAL A 104 33.48 -37.83 3.77
C VAL A 104 32.41 -38.76 4.28
N VAL A 105 31.50 -39.20 3.38
CA VAL A 105 30.51 -40.23 3.64
C VAL A 105 31.05 -41.58 3.18
N LYS A 106 31.14 -42.52 4.13
CA LYS A 106 31.63 -43.91 3.86
C LYS A 106 30.48 -44.86 3.82
N ASP A 107 30.65 -45.94 3.04
CA ASP A 107 29.67 -47.01 2.91
C ASP A 107 29.53 -47.81 4.21
N GLY A 108 28.34 -48.04 4.69
CA GLY A 108 28.04 -48.83 5.88
C GLY A 108 28.41 -48.23 7.23
N GLU A 109 28.88 -46.98 7.29
CA GLU A 109 29.19 -46.28 8.54
C GLU A 109 28.24 -45.08 8.74
N ILE A 110 27.90 -44.75 10.00
CA ILE A 110 27.23 -43.51 10.35
C ILE A 110 28.30 -42.43 10.53
N THR A 111 28.34 -41.46 9.64
CA THR A 111 29.22 -40.30 9.80
C THR A 111 28.57 -39.28 10.75
N GLU A 112 29.12 -39.10 11.93
CA GLU A 112 28.68 -38.09 12.90
C GLU A 112 29.39 -36.77 12.70
N VAL A 113 28.60 -35.68 12.60
CA VAL A 113 29.11 -34.30 12.45
C VAL A 113 28.49 -33.42 13.50
N SER A 114 29.30 -32.67 14.25
CA SER A 114 28.82 -31.67 15.19
C SER A 114 29.06 -30.26 14.64
N ILE A 115 28.00 -29.50 14.51
CA ILE A 115 28.01 -28.11 14.04
C ILE A 115 27.57 -27.18 15.16
N ALA A 116 28.41 -26.27 15.57
CA ALA A 116 28.04 -25.20 16.50
C ALA A 116 27.67 -23.95 15.71
N LEU A 117 26.40 -23.63 15.65
CA LEU A 117 25.91 -22.41 15.00
C LEU A 117 26.27 -21.22 15.86
N LYS A 118 26.87 -20.22 15.26
CA LYS A 118 26.99 -18.88 15.83
C LYS A 118 25.66 -18.15 15.56
N ILE A 119 25.14 -17.42 16.55
CA ILE A 119 24.04 -16.52 16.32
C ILE A 119 24.51 -15.56 15.23
N ALA A 120 23.71 -15.41 14.18
CA ALA A 120 24.03 -14.45 13.15
C ALA A 120 24.28 -13.13 13.88
N ALA A 121 25.50 -12.64 13.86
CA ALA A 121 25.72 -11.22 14.08
C ALA A 121 24.67 -10.54 13.20
N VAL A 122 23.92 -9.54 13.73
CA VAL A 122 22.89 -8.86 12.96
C VAL A 122 23.52 -8.06 11.82
N THR A 123 24.29 -8.70 11.01
CA THR A 123 24.45 -8.54 9.61
C THR A 123 23.29 -9.35 9.02
N GLU A 124 22.06 -8.87 9.23
CA GLU A 124 21.06 -9.20 8.25
C GLU A 124 21.53 -8.62 6.92
N ASN A 125 22.37 -9.35 6.21
CA ASN A 125 21.97 -9.74 4.91
C ASN A 125 20.66 -10.54 5.13
N VAL A 126 19.55 -9.85 5.29
CA VAL A 126 18.36 -10.26 4.60
C VAL A 126 18.75 -10.11 3.14
N THR A 127 19.53 -11.06 2.65
CA THR A 127 19.32 -11.57 1.33
C THR A 127 17.87 -12.01 1.44
N ILE A 128 16.95 -11.09 1.16
CA ILE A 128 15.62 -11.45 0.73
C ILE A 128 15.96 -12.35 -0.42
N ALA A 129 15.97 -13.65 -0.14
CA ALA A 129 16.16 -14.69 -1.13
C ALA A 129 15.21 -14.29 -2.25
N ALA A 130 15.71 -14.29 -3.46
CA ALA A 130 14.95 -13.76 -4.57
C ALA A 130 13.53 -14.29 -4.45
N PRO A 131 12.47 -13.47 -4.60
CA PRO A 131 11.08 -13.84 -4.29
C PRO A 131 10.57 -15.15 -4.93
N ALA A 132 11.35 -15.74 -5.80
CA ALA A 132 11.11 -17.05 -6.38
C ALA A 132 11.02 -18.17 -5.34
N ASP A 133 11.87 -18.17 -4.31
CA ASP A 133 11.90 -19.25 -3.32
C ASP A 133 10.81 -19.08 -2.25
N GLU A 134 10.40 -17.85 -1.92
CA GLU A 134 9.29 -17.60 -0.99
C GLU A 134 7.91 -17.91 -1.59
N ALA A 135 7.73 -17.70 -2.90
CA ALA A 135 6.43 -17.93 -3.55
C ALA A 135 6.01 -19.41 -3.53
N THR A 136 6.95 -20.33 -3.42
CA THR A 136 6.70 -21.77 -3.51
C THR A 136 7.00 -22.54 -2.23
N ASN A 137 7.66 -21.93 -1.25
CA ASN A 137 7.96 -22.59 0.01
C ASN A 137 6.76 -22.49 0.97
N VAL A 138 6.06 -23.60 1.18
CA VAL A 138 4.92 -23.70 2.11
C VAL A 138 5.35 -23.47 3.56
N GLN A 139 6.57 -23.81 3.92
CA GLN A 139 7.10 -23.62 5.27
C GLN A 139 7.43 -22.16 5.58
N ALA A 140 7.95 -21.42 4.60
CA ALA A 140 8.20 -20.00 4.70
C ALA A 140 6.98 -19.15 4.29
N GLY A 141 6.04 -19.75 3.54
CA GLY A 141 4.92 -19.05 2.93
C GLY A 141 3.77 -18.85 3.91
N SER A 142 3.47 -17.61 4.23
CA SER A 142 2.20 -17.17 4.78
C SER A 142 1.03 -17.60 3.87
N SER A 143 -0.16 -17.82 4.43
CA SER A 143 -1.43 -17.94 3.66
C SER A 143 -1.68 -16.74 2.75
N THR A 144 -0.94 -15.65 2.95
CA THR A 144 -1.02 -14.40 2.21
C THR A 144 0.24 -14.19 1.38
N ALA A 145 0.08 -14.10 0.05
CA ALA A 145 1.15 -13.67 -0.82
C ALA A 145 1.12 -12.14 -0.99
N ALA A 146 2.24 -11.49 -0.73
CA ALA A 146 2.42 -10.07 -1.02
C ALA A 146 2.87 -9.86 -2.48
N GLY A 147 2.48 -8.71 -3.06
CA GLY A 147 3.20 -8.16 -4.20
C GLY A 147 4.44 -7.44 -3.67
N ILE A 148 5.64 -7.83 -4.12
CA ILE A 148 6.91 -7.29 -3.60
C ILE A 148 7.65 -6.54 -4.70
N LEU A 149 8.09 -5.31 -4.38
CA LEU A 149 9.00 -4.51 -5.19
C LEU A 149 10.30 -4.32 -4.40
N GLN A 150 11.37 -4.89 -4.91
CA GLN A 150 12.68 -4.75 -4.29
C GLN A 150 13.40 -3.48 -4.73
N ARG A 151 14.33 -3.01 -3.92
CA ARG A 151 15.17 -1.83 -4.18
C ARG A 151 15.74 -1.81 -5.59
N GLN A 152 16.29 -2.93 -6.06
CA GLN A 152 16.90 -3.02 -7.40
C GLN A 152 15.90 -2.65 -8.50
N SER A 153 14.65 -3.11 -8.40
CA SER A 153 13.58 -2.76 -9.35
C SER A 153 13.17 -1.29 -9.19
N LEU A 154 13.03 -0.81 -7.95
CA LEU A 154 12.64 0.58 -7.67
C LEU A 154 13.62 1.61 -8.25
N GLN A 155 14.93 1.30 -8.24
CA GLN A 155 15.98 2.19 -8.73
C GLN A 155 16.22 2.13 -10.25
N ARG A 156 15.74 1.06 -10.93
CA ARG A 156 16.02 0.82 -12.35
C ARG A 156 14.81 1.03 -13.27
N LEU A 157 13.61 1.08 -12.70
CA LEU A 157 12.39 1.30 -13.49
C LEU A 157 12.18 2.79 -13.77
N PRO A 158 11.61 3.16 -14.93
CA PRO A 158 11.30 4.54 -15.29
C PRO A 158 10.11 5.06 -14.45
N LEU A 159 10.37 5.39 -13.19
CA LEU A 159 9.37 5.95 -12.27
C LEU A 159 9.45 7.47 -12.30
N ALA A 160 8.32 8.12 -12.50
CA ALA A 160 8.22 9.57 -12.40
C ALA A 160 8.46 10.02 -10.94
N ALA A 161 9.20 11.13 -10.77
CA ALA A 161 9.48 11.76 -9.47
C ALA A 161 10.18 10.85 -8.42
N ALA A 162 10.66 9.67 -8.77
CA ALA A 162 11.45 8.75 -7.89
C ALA A 162 10.87 8.57 -6.48
N ARG A 163 9.53 8.43 -6.37
CA ARG A 163 8.80 8.26 -5.11
C ARG A 163 8.21 6.87 -4.98
N VAL A 164 8.08 6.39 -3.73
CA VAL A 164 7.54 5.07 -3.41
C VAL A 164 6.11 4.88 -3.94
N ASP A 165 5.26 5.90 -3.83
CA ASP A 165 3.87 5.84 -4.30
C ASP A 165 3.76 5.63 -5.82
N GLN A 166 4.77 6.07 -6.59
CA GLN A 166 4.80 5.87 -8.05
C GLN A 166 5.01 4.40 -8.44
N ALA A 167 5.65 3.63 -7.59
CA ALA A 167 5.91 2.21 -7.83
C ALA A 167 4.73 1.29 -7.49
N LEU A 168 3.84 1.69 -6.58
CA LEU A 168 2.73 0.84 -6.13
C LEU A 168 1.86 0.27 -7.27
N PRO A 169 1.52 1.02 -8.35
CA PRO A 169 0.72 0.48 -9.46
C PRO A 169 1.41 -0.62 -10.29
N LEU A 170 2.70 -0.89 -10.06
CA LEU A 170 3.39 -2.04 -10.68
C LEU A 170 2.93 -3.37 -10.07
N ILE A 171 2.25 -3.33 -8.95
CA ILE A 171 1.68 -4.50 -8.29
C ILE A 171 0.28 -4.74 -8.84
N PRO A 172 -0.05 -5.98 -9.29
CA PRO A 172 -1.40 -6.32 -9.72
C PRO A 172 -2.45 -5.98 -8.66
N GLY A 173 -3.63 -5.51 -9.07
CA GLY A 173 -4.70 -5.10 -8.16
C GLY A 173 -4.49 -3.74 -7.46
N VAL A 174 -3.39 -3.04 -7.76
CA VAL A 174 -3.15 -1.66 -7.35
C VAL A 174 -3.31 -0.75 -8.56
N VAL A 175 -4.17 0.25 -8.46
CA VAL A 175 -4.49 1.19 -9.54
C VAL A 175 -4.30 2.62 -9.06
N ARG A 176 -3.72 3.48 -9.90
CA ARG A 176 -3.72 4.93 -9.68
C ARG A 176 -4.91 5.53 -10.42
N SER A 177 -5.79 6.20 -9.71
CA SER A 177 -6.97 6.88 -10.30
C SER A 177 -6.58 8.05 -11.21
N ALA A 178 -7.53 8.59 -11.93
CA ALA A 178 -7.32 9.80 -12.75
C ALA A 178 -6.92 11.02 -11.90
N THR A 179 -7.33 11.07 -10.61
CA THR A 179 -6.97 12.13 -9.65
C THR A 179 -5.62 11.89 -8.96
N GLY A 180 -4.94 10.77 -9.25
CA GLY A 180 -3.63 10.42 -8.69
C GLY A 180 -3.67 9.60 -7.41
N GLU A 181 -4.84 9.35 -6.83
CA GLU A 181 -5.01 8.53 -5.63
C GLU A 181 -4.75 7.05 -5.89
N ILE A 182 -4.22 6.34 -4.90
CA ILE A 182 -3.95 4.90 -4.98
C ILE A 182 -5.19 4.11 -4.53
N SER A 183 -5.60 3.16 -5.35
CA SER A 183 -6.60 2.14 -4.97
C SER A 183 -5.93 0.78 -4.81
N ILE A 184 -6.19 0.09 -3.70
CA ILE A 184 -5.68 -1.25 -3.41
C ILE A 184 -6.85 -2.21 -3.24
N GLY A 185 -6.93 -3.25 -4.07
CA GLY A 185 -7.99 -4.25 -3.97
C GLY A 185 -9.39 -3.66 -4.09
N GLY A 186 -9.58 -2.62 -4.93
CA GLY A 186 -10.88 -2.00 -5.18
C GLY A 186 -11.37 -1.06 -4.06
N ALA A 187 -10.51 -0.64 -3.15
CA ALA A 187 -10.79 0.32 -2.10
C ALA A 187 -9.97 1.60 -2.29
N THR A 188 -10.40 2.71 -1.69
CA THR A 188 -9.70 3.99 -1.76
C THR A 188 -8.41 3.99 -0.94
N GLU A 189 -7.56 4.97 -1.15
CA GLU A 189 -6.32 5.15 -0.40
C GLU A 189 -6.58 5.29 1.11
N GLN A 190 -7.60 6.05 1.49
CA GLN A 190 -7.99 6.27 2.89
C GLN A 190 -8.46 4.98 3.59
N GLN A 191 -9.00 4.04 2.83
CA GLN A 191 -9.42 2.71 3.30
C GLN A 191 -8.28 1.71 3.36
N SER A 192 -7.06 2.13 3.05
CA SER A 192 -5.84 1.31 3.07
C SER A 192 -4.87 1.84 4.12
N THR A 193 -3.88 1.05 4.49
CA THR A 193 -2.86 1.45 5.47
C THR A 193 -1.47 1.45 4.84
N LEU A 194 -0.71 2.52 5.10
CA LEU A 194 0.70 2.63 4.76
C LEU A 194 1.54 2.42 6.02
N LEU A 195 2.41 1.43 6.01
CA LEU A 195 3.34 1.15 7.11
C LEU A 195 4.77 1.47 6.69
N ILE A 196 5.56 2.03 7.60
CA ILE A 196 7.02 2.10 7.49
C ILE A 196 7.61 1.35 8.67
N ASN A 197 8.40 0.32 8.40
CA ASN A 197 8.99 -0.55 9.42
C ASN A 197 7.94 -1.07 10.43
N GLY A 198 6.72 -1.37 9.94
CA GLY A 198 5.61 -1.89 10.74
C GLY A 198 4.74 -0.86 11.45
N LEU A 199 5.07 0.44 11.42
CA LEU A 199 4.30 1.51 12.07
C LEU A 199 3.53 2.36 11.05
N ASN A 200 2.36 2.87 11.45
CA ASN A 200 1.45 3.59 10.56
C ASN A 200 2.01 4.96 10.14
N ALA A 201 2.31 5.11 8.84
CA ALA A 201 2.87 6.31 8.24
C ALA A 201 1.85 7.16 7.45
N SER A 202 0.58 6.75 7.37
CA SER A 202 -0.46 7.55 6.68
C SER A 202 -0.79 8.83 7.45
N ASP A 203 -1.40 9.79 6.77
CA ASP A 203 -1.92 11.02 7.39
C ASP A 203 -2.85 10.69 8.57
N PRO A 204 -2.59 11.21 9.78
CA PRO A 204 -3.36 10.84 10.97
C PRO A 204 -4.85 11.15 10.89
N ALA A 205 -5.25 12.23 10.21
CA ALA A 205 -6.63 12.68 10.15
C ALA A 205 -7.42 12.07 8.99
N SER A 206 -6.82 12.02 7.78
CA SER A 206 -7.50 11.56 6.56
C SER A 206 -7.19 10.11 6.18
N GLY A 207 -6.03 9.60 6.57
CA GLY A 207 -5.56 8.28 6.17
C GLY A 207 -4.85 8.22 4.81
N ASN A 208 -4.65 9.33 4.13
CA ASN A 208 -3.96 9.40 2.84
C ASN A 208 -2.49 8.98 2.92
N PHE A 209 -1.96 8.42 1.81
CA PHE A 209 -0.54 8.03 1.68
C PHE A 209 0.36 9.21 1.29
N ARG A 210 0.27 10.31 2.00
CA ARG A 210 1.02 11.55 1.72
C ARG A 210 2.48 11.48 2.14
N LEU A 211 3.22 10.47 1.65
CA LEU A 211 4.60 10.20 2.05
C LEU A 211 5.60 10.47 0.93
N ASN A 212 6.54 11.39 1.18
CA ASN A 212 7.67 11.69 0.29
C ASN A 212 8.98 11.04 0.78
N LEU A 213 8.90 9.75 1.17
CA LEU A 213 10.09 9.00 1.57
C LEU A 213 11.05 8.88 0.37
N PRO A 214 12.33 9.28 0.50
CA PRO A 214 13.31 9.10 -0.56
C PRO A 214 13.41 7.63 -0.96
N ILE A 215 13.25 7.33 -2.27
CA ILE A 215 13.25 5.94 -2.76
C ILE A 215 14.55 5.21 -2.45
N ASP A 216 15.66 5.95 -2.33
CA ASP A 216 16.96 5.39 -1.99
C ASP A 216 17.08 4.91 -0.53
N SER A 217 16.17 5.37 0.35
CA SER A 217 16.05 4.87 1.74
C SER A 217 15.26 3.58 1.85
N VAL A 218 14.64 3.11 0.75
CA VAL A 218 13.76 1.95 0.74
C VAL A 218 14.52 0.68 0.36
N GLU A 219 14.33 -0.39 1.11
CA GLU A 219 14.85 -1.72 0.79
C GLU A 219 13.80 -2.53 0.02
N SER A 220 12.55 -2.51 0.46
CA SER A 220 11.44 -3.15 -0.23
C SER A 220 10.11 -2.46 0.03
N VAL A 221 9.19 -2.64 -0.90
CA VAL A 221 7.77 -2.28 -0.75
C VAL A 221 6.96 -3.54 -0.95
N GLN A 222 6.11 -3.86 0.02
CA GLN A 222 5.22 -5.01 -0.02
C GLN A 222 3.78 -4.51 0.01
N VAL A 223 2.92 -5.08 -0.84
CA VAL A 223 1.49 -4.78 -0.80
C VAL A 223 0.72 -6.07 -0.54
N PHE A 224 0.02 -6.07 0.58
CA PHE A 224 -0.89 -7.13 0.99
C PHE A 224 -2.32 -6.71 0.69
N GLN A 225 -2.95 -7.35 -0.29
CA GLN A 225 -4.36 -7.11 -0.58
C GLN A 225 -5.27 -7.90 0.38
N HIS A 226 -4.79 -9.05 0.88
CA HIS A 226 -5.52 -9.97 1.75
C HIS A 226 -4.63 -10.46 2.90
N PRO A 227 -4.20 -9.59 3.85
CA PRO A 227 -3.39 -10.03 4.98
C PRO A 227 -4.27 -10.73 6.03
N TYR A 228 -4.20 -12.07 6.09
CA TYR A 228 -4.97 -12.83 7.08
C TYR A 228 -4.28 -12.91 8.44
N THR A 229 -3.06 -12.42 8.58
CA THR A 229 -2.41 -12.29 9.87
C THR A 229 -3.13 -11.24 10.72
N ALA A 230 -3.34 -11.54 12.01
CA ALA A 230 -4.13 -10.71 12.91
C ALA A 230 -3.41 -9.41 13.32
N GLU A 231 -2.10 -9.31 13.10
CA GLU A 231 -1.31 -8.11 13.37
C GLU A 231 -1.72 -6.90 12.51
N TYR A 232 -2.17 -7.14 11.27
CA TYR A 232 -2.62 -6.08 10.38
C TYR A 232 -4.07 -5.72 10.62
N GLY A 233 -4.41 -4.44 10.71
CA GLY A 233 -5.77 -3.95 10.91
C GLY A 233 -5.94 -2.49 10.51
N ALA A 234 -7.07 -1.92 10.87
CA ALA A 234 -7.45 -0.54 10.55
C ALA A 234 -7.50 -0.25 9.05
N PHE A 235 -8.04 -1.18 8.23
CA PHE A 235 -8.23 -1.03 6.79
C PHE A 235 -9.35 -1.94 6.27
N THR A 236 -9.99 -1.52 5.18
CA THR A 236 -10.89 -2.33 4.35
C THR A 236 -10.32 -2.53 2.93
N GLY A 237 -9.32 -1.76 2.53
CA GLY A 237 -8.53 -1.90 1.30
C GLY A 237 -7.41 -2.94 1.43
N GLY A 238 -6.20 -2.48 1.59
CA GLY A 238 -5.01 -3.31 1.76
C GLY A 238 -3.93 -2.63 2.61
N VAL A 239 -2.80 -3.28 2.73
CA VAL A 239 -1.64 -2.75 3.45
C VAL A 239 -0.47 -2.59 2.48
N ALA A 240 0.08 -1.37 2.41
CA ALA A 240 1.36 -1.11 1.76
C ALA A 240 2.42 -0.98 2.86
N ALA A 241 3.35 -1.93 2.93
CA ALA A 241 4.41 -1.97 3.92
C ALA A 241 5.75 -1.61 3.26
N VAL A 242 6.43 -0.62 3.79
CA VAL A 242 7.73 -0.15 3.33
C VAL A 242 8.76 -0.52 4.37
N GLU A 243 9.75 -1.33 3.98
CA GLU A 243 10.92 -1.59 4.79
C GLU A 243 12.06 -0.67 4.35
N THR A 244 12.71 -0.04 5.32
CA THR A 244 13.77 0.93 5.06
C THR A 244 15.14 0.28 5.12
N ARG A 245 16.08 0.87 4.38
CA ARG A 245 17.45 0.40 4.26
C ARG A 245 18.23 0.60 5.56
N ARG A 246 18.95 -0.44 5.99
CA ARG A 246 19.85 -0.40 7.14
C ARG A 246 21.27 0.02 6.75
N GLY A 247 22.03 0.50 7.71
CA GLY A 247 23.45 0.74 7.55
C GLY A 247 24.21 -0.57 7.31
N LYS A 248 25.32 -0.52 6.54
CA LYS A 248 26.19 -1.65 6.23
C LYS A 248 27.54 -1.52 6.94
N ASP A 249 28.33 -2.62 6.95
CA ASP A 249 29.66 -2.65 7.57
C ASP A 249 30.71 -1.79 6.86
N GLN A 250 30.43 -1.35 5.65
CA GLN A 250 31.26 -0.47 4.87
C GLN A 250 30.46 0.76 4.45
N TRP A 251 31.12 1.91 4.39
CA TRP A 251 30.51 3.13 3.90
C TRP A 251 30.19 3.03 2.42
N HIS A 252 28.95 3.37 2.08
CA HIS A 252 28.46 3.51 0.72
C HIS A 252 27.86 4.89 0.55
N PHE A 253 28.18 5.51 -0.57
CA PHE A 253 27.68 6.82 -0.96
C PHE A 253 27.03 6.69 -2.35
N GLU A 254 25.92 7.31 -2.54
CA GLU A 254 25.19 7.35 -3.81
C GLU A 254 24.68 8.78 -4.03
N VAL A 255 24.88 9.30 -5.23
CA VAL A 255 24.29 10.57 -5.69
C VAL A 255 23.53 10.25 -6.97
N ASN A 256 22.24 10.42 -6.94
CA ASN A 256 21.34 9.99 -8.00
C ASN A 256 20.57 11.18 -8.59
N ASP A 257 20.31 11.13 -9.91
CA ASP A 257 19.53 12.11 -10.67
C ASP A 257 19.96 13.56 -10.45
N PHE A 258 21.26 13.81 -10.52
CA PHE A 258 21.84 15.13 -10.21
C PHE A 258 21.66 16.17 -11.34
N LEU A 259 21.30 15.74 -12.54
CA LEU A 259 21.10 16.64 -13.68
C LEU A 259 19.62 16.91 -13.91
N PRO A 260 19.20 18.19 -13.96
CA PRO A 260 17.81 18.54 -14.19
C PRO A 260 17.37 18.25 -15.63
N ASP A 261 16.13 17.81 -15.79
CA ASP A 261 15.47 17.74 -17.09
C ASP A 261 15.09 19.13 -17.57
N LEU A 262 15.69 19.54 -18.67
CA LEU A 262 15.50 20.86 -19.24
C LEU A 262 14.29 20.87 -20.19
N ARG A 263 13.50 21.93 -20.08
CA ARG A 263 12.41 22.19 -21.02
C ARG A 263 12.89 22.98 -22.19
N PHE A 264 12.59 22.50 -23.40
CA PHE A 264 12.85 23.19 -24.66
C PHE A 264 11.55 23.65 -25.32
N LYS A 265 11.53 24.87 -25.85
CA LYS A 265 10.45 25.41 -26.67
C LYS A 265 11.05 26.29 -27.76
N GLY A 266 10.77 25.97 -29.03
CA GLY A 266 11.32 26.69 -30.18
C GLY A 266 12.85 26.67 -30.23
N GLY A 267 13.49 25.55 -29.84
CA GLY A 267 14.96 25.42 -29.84
C GLY A 267 15.68 26.08 -28.65
N HIS A 268 14.95 26.76 -27.75
CA HIS A 268 15.52 27.45 -26.58
C HIS A 268 15.14 26.77 -25.28
N VAL A 269 16.06 26.74 -24.29
CA VAL A 269 15.78 26.32 -22.91
C VAL A 269 14.78 27.29 -22.26
N ARG A 270 13.68 26.77 -21.76
CA ARG A 270 12.61 27.53 -21.08
C ARG A 270 12.49 27.24 -19.58
N GLY A 271 13.52 26.61 -19.01
CA GLY A 271 13.60 26.27 -17.59
C GLY A 271 13.68 24.79 -17.35
N VAL A 272 13.45 24.39 -16.09
CA VAL A 272 13.48 23.02 -15.61
C VAL A 272 12.07 22.43 -15.67
N ALA A 273 11.92 21.25 -16.28
CA ALA A 273 10.69 20.47 -16.28
C ALA A 273 10.59 19.62 -15.02
N GLU A 274 11.65 18.88 -14.73
CA GLU A 274 11.78 18.01 -13.57
C GLU A 274 13.23 18.02 -13.09
N ASP A 275 13.41 17.93 -11.77
CA ASP A 275 14.72 17.77 -11.12
C ASP A 275 14.53 16.98 -9.84
N THR A 276 15.27 15.88 -9.68
CA THR A 276 15.11 14.96 -8.56
C THR A 276 16.45 14.52 -7.94
N PRO A 277 17.34 15.46 -7.57
CA PRO A 277 18.62 15.13 -6.96
C PRO A 277 18.43 14.42 -5.63
N ARG A 278 19.15 13.31 -5.46
CA ARG A 278 19.11 12.49 -4.25
C ARG A 278 20.51 12.14 -3.81
N VAL A 279 20.71 12.22 -2.50
CA VAL A 279 21.97 11.80 -1.85
C VAL A 279 21.64 10.76 -0.79
N ASN A 280 22.37 9.66 -0.82
CA ASN A 280 22.25 8.61 0.16
C ASN A 280 23.63 8.15 0.62
N PHE A 281 23.80 8.00 1.92
CA PHE A 281 24.99 7.37 2.48
C PHE A 281 24.63 6.50 3.67
N ASN A 282 25.31 5.38 3.80
CA ASN A 282 25.13 4.46 4.89
C ASN A 282 26.44 3.75 5.23
N GLY A 283 26.62 3.44 6.52
CA GLY A 283 27.82 2.79 7.00
C GLY A 283 27.89 2.72 8.53
N PRO A 284 28.97 2.15 9.08
CA PRO A 284 29.15 2.01 10.50
C PRO A 284 29.68 3.31 11.13
N LEU A 285 28.98 3.86 12.13
CA LEU A 285 29.52 4.87 13.04
C LEU A 285 30.44 4.22 14.07
N ILE A 286 30.03 3.06 14.58
CA ILE A 286 30.85 2.18 15.43
C ILE A 286 30.75 0.80 14.81
N LYS A 287 31.89 0.26 14.41
CA LYS A 287 31.98 -1.05 13.76
C LYS A 287 31.26 -2.10 14.61
N ASP A 288 30.45 -2.95 13.96
CA ASP A 288 29.67 -4.05 14.54
C ASP A 288 28.62 -3.65 15.61
N ARG A 289 28.43 -2.33 15.87
CA ARG A 289 27.53 -1.88 16.94
C ARG A 289 26.54 -0.79 16.56
N LEU A 290 26.97 0.22 15.82
CA LEU A 290 26.13 1.37 15.50
C LEU A 290 26.25 1.72 14.02
N PHE A 291 25.14 1.64 13.33
CA PHE A 291 25.08 1.89 11.90
C PHE A 291 24.17 3.09 11.62
N LEU A 292 24.56 3.89 10.63
CA LEU A 292 23.80 5.02 10.12
C LEU A 292 23.35 4.75 8.70
N SER A 293 22.08 5.05 8.40
CA SER A 293 21.57 5.22 7.03
C SER A 293 20.93 6.60 6.92
N GLN A 294 21.41 7.41 5.98
CA GLN A 294 20.94 8.77 5.77
C GLN A 294 20.55 8.97 4.31
N SER A 295 19.37 9.51 4.06
CA SER A 295 18.90 9.89 2.72
C SER A 295 18.37 11.29 2.72
N ALA A 296 18.69 12.05 1.68
CA ALA A 296 18.12 13.35 1.42
C ALA A 296 17.72 13.44 -0.05
N SER A 297 16.56 13.97 -0.32
CA SER A 297 16.04 14.20 -1.67
C SER A 297 15.40 15.56 -1.80
N TYR A 298 15.52 16.13 -2.97
CA TYR A 298 14.72 17.25 -3.42
C TYR A 298 14.01 16.85 -4.71
N SER A 299 12.79 17.27 -4.91
CA SER A 299 12.12 17.10 -6.18
C SER A 299 11.34 18.35 -6.57
N ILE A 300 11.48 18.75 -7.81
CA ILE A 300 10.62 19.73 -8.47
C ILE A 300 10.10 19.07 -9.75
N ALA A 301 8.79 19.07 -9.93
CA ALA A 301 8.15 18.56 -11.14
C ALA A 301 7.07 19.52 -11.61
N LYS A 302 7.06 19.80 -12.92
CA LYS A 302 6.06 20.62 -13.58
C LYS A 302 5.32 19.80 -14.62
N GLN A 303 4.02 19.64 -14.41
CA GLN A 303 3.17 18.97 -15.39
C GLN A 303 2.45 19.98 -16.27
N THR A 304 2.54 19.79 -17.56
CA THR A 304 1.87 20.66 -18.56
C THR A 304 0.48 20.12 -18.86
N VAL A 305 -0.54 20.97 -18.73
CA VAL A 305 -1.91 20.72 -19.16
C VAL A 305 -2.08 21.28 -20.57
N ARG A 306 -2.41 20.41 -21.51
CA ARG A 306 -2.69 20.80 -22.89
C ARG A 306 -4.07 21.42 -22.99
N GLY A 307 -4.23 22.32 -23.95
CA GLY A 307 -5.47 23.12 -24.07
C GLY A 307 -5.43 24.44 -23.34
N LEU A 308 -4.53 24.60 -22.36
CA LEU A 308 -4.28 25.89 -21.72
C LEU A 308 -3.05 26.59 -22.36
N PRO A 309 -3.04 27.93 -22.45
CA PRO A 309 -1.91 28.68 -23.01
C PRO A 309 -0.73 28.71 -22.02
N PHE A 310 0.50 28.72 -22.53
CA PHE A 310 1.69 28.95 -21.73
C PHE A 310 1.76 30.44 -21.31
N PRO A 311 2.12 30.76 -20.04
CA PRO A 311 2.68 29.92 -18.97
C PRO A 311 1.63 29.37 -17.98
N VAL A 312 0.33 29.64 -18.15
CA VAL A 312 -0.74 29.27 -17.21
C VAL A 312 -1.19 27.80 -17.32
N ASN A 313 -0.48 27.01 -18.10
CA ASN A 313 -0.78 25.61 -18.36
C ASN A 313 0.04 24.61 -17.52
N GLU A 314 0.61 25.04 -16.41
CA GLU A 314 1.53 24.19 -15.64
C GLU A 314 1.10 24.09 -14.17
N THR A 315 1.13 22.84 -13.65
CA THR A 315 1.21 22.62 -12.21
C THR A 315 2.67 22.63 -11.77
N LYS A 316 2.92 22.86 -10.49
CA LYS A 316 4.25 22.77 -9.90
C LYS A 316 4.16 22.00 -8.58
N SER A 317 4.94 20.95 -8.45
CA SER A 317 5.13 20.22 -7.20
C SER A 317 6.59 20.36 -6.77
N GLU A 318 6.80 20.77 -5.52
CA GLU A 318 8.11 20.80 -4.86
C GLU A 318 8.03 19.97 -3.60
N ALA A 319 8.92 18.99 -3.45
CA ALA A 319 9.00 18.17 -2.26
C ALA A 319 10.44 17.97 -1.81
N GLN A 320 10.61 17.83 -0.51
CA GLN A 320 11.89 17.46 0.10
C GLN A 320 11.68 16.21 0.96
N GLY A 321 12.69 15.38 1.04
CA GLY A 321 12.70 14.20 1.89
C GLY A 321 14.00 14.13 2.67
N TYR A 322 13.91 14.13 3.99
CA TYR A 322 15.03 13.90 4.88
C TYR A 322 14.72 12.68 5.73
N PHE A 323 15.54 11.65 5.61
CA PHE A 323 15.35 10.40 6.32
C PHE A 323 16.66 9.95 6.95
N SER A 324 16.64 9.67 8.26
CA SER A 324 17.76 9.16 9.03
C SER A 324 17.35 7.93 9.80
N GLN A 325 18.16 6.89 9.75
CA GLN A 325 18.01 5.69 10.56
C GLN A 325 19.32 5.34 11.25
N LEU A 326 19.22 5.05 12.55
CA LEU A 326 20.29 4.53 13.37
C LEU A 326 19.92 3.14 13.86
N ASP A 327 20.74 2.16 13.55
CA ASP A 327 20.60 0.78 14.00
C ASP A 327 21.67 0.50 15.06
N LEU A 328 21.24 0.24 16.29
CA LEU A 328 22.09 -0.02 17.44
C LEU A 328 22.00 -1.50 17.84
N ILE A 329 23.12 -2.20 17.81
CA ILE A 329 23.28 -3.57 18.30
C ILE A 329 23.78 -3.52 19.73
N LEU A 330 22.89 -3.70 20.70
CA LEU A 330 23.24 -3.75 22.14
C LEU A 330 23.86 -5.10 22.50
N SER A 331 23.32 -6.17 21.92
CA SER A 331 23.84 -7.54 22.04
C SER A 331 23.33 -8.39 20.86
N ASN A 332 23.80 -9.62 20.73
CA ASN A 332 23.29 -10.58 19.75
C ASN A 332 21.80 -10.94 19.91
N ARG A 333 21.18 -10.53 21.02
CA ARG A 333 19.75 -10.76 21.31
C ARG A 333 18.95 -9.47 21.40
N HIS A 334 19.60 -8.31 21.25
CA HIS A 334 18.94 -7.04 21.49
C HIS A 334 19.39 -5.99 20.48
N THR A 335 18.47 -5.50 19.69
CA THR A 335 18.72 -4.46 18.68
C THR A 335 17.69 -3.36 18.80
N GLN A 336 18.12 -2.12 18.59
CA GLN A 336 17.25 -0.95 18.55
C GLN A 336 17.44 -0.21 17.24
N THR A 337 16.34 0.28 16.68
CA THR A 337 16.30 1.12 15.48
C THR A 337 15.61 2.43 15.80
N PHE A 338 16.32 3.53 15.57
CA PHE A 338 15.76 4.89 15.69
C PHE A 338 15.60 5.45 14.30
N THR A 339 14.40 5.99 14.00
CA THR A 339 14.11 6.58 12.70
C THR A 339 13.61 8.01 12.87
N PHE A 340 14.12 8.90 12.02
CA PHE A 340 13.69 10.27 11.91
C PHE A 340 13.33 10.56 10.45
N GLY A 341 12.17 11.17 10.22
CA GLY A 341 11.72 11.60 8.90
C GLY A 341 11.13 12.99 8.92
N TYR A 342 11.46 13.80 7.91
CA TYR A 342 10.86 15.11 7.67
C TYR A 342 10.62 15.31 6.18
N PHE A 343 9.35 15.53 5.78
CA PHE A 343 8.90 15.49 4.40
C PHE A 343 8.01 16.69 4.06
N PRO A 344 8.56 17.90 3.91
CA PRO A 344 7.80 19.05 3.44
C PRO A 344 7.50 18.94 1.94
N GLN A 345 6.29 19.36 1.55
CA GLN A 345 5.86 19.44 0.15
C GLN A 345 5.01 20.70 -0.07
N ARG A 346 5.09 21.25 -1.27
CA ARG A 346 4.24 22.33 -1.76
C ARG A 346 3.83 22.05 -3.20
N ASP A 347 2.52 22.02 -3.42
CA ASP A 347 1.92 21.87 -4.75
C ASP A 347 1.18 23.15 -5.11
N GLN A 348 1.43 23.66 -6.31
CA GLN A 348 0.74 24.83 -6.87
C GLN A 348 -0.18 24.35 -7.99
N PHE A 349 -1.37 24.97 -8.04
CA PHE A 349 -2.39 24.69 -9.04
C PHE A 349 -2.82 23.21 -9.05
N VAL A 350 -3.15 22.68 -7.87
CA VAL A 350 -3.62 21.29 -7.71
C VAL A 350 -4.90 21.09 -8.49
N ASN A 351 -5.03 19.93 -9.16
CA ASN A 351 -6.15 19.59 -10.04
C ASN A 351 -6.33 20.55 -11.24
N LEU A 352 -5.25 21.22 -11.69
CA LEU A 352 -5.26 22.00 -12.92
C LEU A 352 -5.65 21.08 -14.09
N ASP A 353 -6.74 21.43 -14.77
CA ASP A 353 -7.17 20.84 -16.01
C ASP A 353 -7.75 21.92 -16.95
N PHE A 354 -8.27 21.51 -18.09
CA PHE A 354 -8.84 22.46 -19.05
C PHE A 354 -10.04 23.21 -18.47
N PHE A 355 -10.87 22.54 -17.68
CA PHE A 355 -12.11 23.10 -17.09
C PHE A 355 -11.83 23.97 -15.86
N ARG A 356 -10.73 23.70 -15.17
CA ARG A 356 -10.29 24.40 -13.96
C ARG A 356 -8.92 25.07 -14.21
N PRO A 357 -8.89 26.28 -14.81
CA PRO A 357 -7.66 27.03 -15.04
C PRO A 357 -7.03 27.49 -13.72
N GLN A 358 -5.77 27.93 -13.77
CA GLN A 358 -4.98 28.27 -12.58
C GLN A 358 -5.72 29.14 -11.55
N PRO A 359 -6.47 30.21 -11.90
CA PRO A 359 -7.16 31.01 -10.90
C PRO A 359 -8.15 30.24 -10.02
N VAL A 360 -8.79 29.18 -10.57
CA VAL A 360 -9.81 28.37 -9.85
C VAL A 360 -9.17 27.25 -9.04
N THR A 361 -7.91 26.94 -9.29
CA THR A 361 -7.25 25.81 -8.64
C THR A 361 -6.71 26.17 -7.25
N PRO A 362 -6.70 25.23 -6.27
CA PRO A 362 -6.05 25.45 -4.99
C PRO A 362 -4.54 25.22 -5.05
N ASN A 363 -3.85 25.81 -4.08
CA ASN A 363 -2.51 25.40 -3.65
C ASN A 363 -2.61 24.48 -2.45
N TYR A 364 -1.58 23.66 -2.28
CA TYR A 364 -1.44 22.72 -1.17
C TYR A 364 -0.04 22.81 -0.57
N LYS A 365 0.05 22.72 0.74
CA LYS A 365 1.32 22.62 1.46
C LYS A 365 1.18 21.62 2.58
N GLN A 366 2.16 20.77 2.72
CA GLN A 366 2.24 19.85 3.86
C GLN A 366 3.61 19.92 4.54
N LYS A 367 3.61 19.56 5.82
CA LYS A 367 4.81 19.25 6.60
C LYS A 367 4.53 17.95 7.34
N ASP A 368 5.27 16.92 7.01
CA ASP A 368 5.17 15.60 7.64
C ASP A 368 6.45 15.34 8.43
N PHE A 369 6.29 15.06 9.70
CA PHE A 369 7.38 14.78 10.64
C PHE A 369 7.08 13.48 11.37
N VAL A 370 8.06 12.56 11.41
CA VAL A 370 7.93 11.28 12.09
C VAL A 370 9.21 10.92 12.84
N VAL A 371 9.03 10.44 14.06
CA VAL A 371 10.10 9.82 14.86
C VAL A 371 9.61 8.47 15.33
N THR A 372 10.44 7.45 15.17
CA THR A 372 10.14 6.10 15.66
C THR A 372 11.30 5.51 16.43
N VAL A 373 10.98 4.71 17.42
CA VAL A 373 11.91 3.85 18.15
C VAL A 373 11.37 2.44 18.08
N ARG A 374 12.16 1.51 17.58
CA ARG A 374 11.82 0.09 17.53
C ARG A 374 12.86 -0.70 18.30
N ASP A 375 12.40 -1.53 19.21
CA ASP A 375 13.20 -2.44 20.02
C ASP A 375 12.88 -3.88 19.64
N ARG A 376 13.90 -4.70 19.47
CA ARG A 376 13.80 -6.14 19.23
C ARG A 376 14.63 -6.87 20.26
N TYR A 377 13.97 -7.63 21.10
CA TYR A 377 14.59 -8.39 22.18
C TYR A 377 14.22 -9.86 22.13
N GLN A 378 15.21 -10.73 22.06
CA GLN A 378 15.02 -12.16 22.12
C GLN A 378 14.83 -12.61 23.58
N VAL A 379 13.61 -13.00 23.93
CA VAL A 379 13.23 -13.51 25.26
C VAL A 379 13.24 -15.04 25.24
N GLY A 380 14.30 -15.65 25.74
CA GLY A 380 14.53 -17.08 25.56
C GLY A 380 14.73 -17.41 24.09
N GLU A 381 13.86 -18.23 23.51
CA GLU A 381 13.80 -18.56 22.07
C GLU A 381 12.74 -17.74 21.32
N GLY A 382 11.90 -17.01 22.02
CA GLY A 382 10.88 -16.12 21.44
C GLY A 382 11.41 -14.73 21.15
N LEU A 383 10.66 -13.96 20.36
CA LEU A 383 11.00 -12.58 19.97
C LEU A 383 9.95 -11.61 20.49
N LEU A 384 10.40 -10.63 21.28
CA LEU A 384 9.61 -9.47 21.68
C LEU A 384 9.98 -8.29 20.79
N GLN A 385 8.99 -7.65 20.20
CA GLN A 385 9.14 -6.44 19.39
C GLN A 385 8.28 -5.35 19.99
N SER A 386 8.94 -4.26 20.39
CA SER A 386 8.27 -3.06 20.88
C SER A 386 8.55 -1.92 19.92
N ALA A 387 7.55 -1.11 19.62
CA ALA A 387 7.73 0.04 18.76
C ALA A 387 6.92 1.23 19.29
N PHE A 388 7.52 2.40 19.18
CA PHE A 388 6.89 3.67 19.54
C PHE A 388 7.05 4.65 18.40
N SER A 389 5.97 5.34 18.01
CA SER A 389 5.96 6.34 16.96
C SER A 389 5.29 7.63 17.42
N PHE A 390 5.91 8.75 17.07
CA PHE A 390 5.28 10.05 17.08
C PHE A 390 5.29 10.64 15.68
N LYS A 391 4.10 11.02 15.20
CA LYS A 391 3.91 11.65 13.89
C LYS A 391 3.16 12.97 14.06
N ARG A 392 3.65 14.03 13.37
CA ARG A 392 2.94 15.28 13.19
C ARG A 392 2.76 15.54 11.70
N PHE A 393 1.54 15.89 11.32
CA PHE A 393 1.19 16.19 9.94
C PHE A 393 0.38 17.48 9.89
N ASP A 394 0.96 18.50 9.25
CA ASP A 394 0.31 19.78 9.00
C ASP A 394 -0.01 19.89 7.50
N ALA A 395 -1.23 20.32 7.16
CA ALA A 395 -1.69 20.49 5.78
C ALA A 395 -2.49 21.78 5.62
N ASP A 396 -2.11 22.60 4.62
CA ASP A 396 -2.77 23.85 4.28
C ASP A 396 -3.27 23.78 2.83
N VAL A 397 -4.51 24.25 2.59
CA VAL A 397 -5.14 24.41 1.27
C VAL A 397 -5.66 25.82 1.15
N TRP A 398 -5.36 26.50 0.04
CA TRP A 398 -5.86 27.87 -0.21
C TRP A 398 -5.98 28.14 -1.71
N GLY A 399 -6.88 29.05 -2.10
CA GLY A 399 -7.08 29.50 -3.48
C GLY A 399 -6.07 30.54 -3.94
N GLN A 400 -6.20 30.99 -5.22
CA GLN A 400 -5.30 31.96 -5.85
C GLN A 400 -5.70 33.43 -5.57
N GLY A 401 -6.90 33.67 -5.03
CA GLY A 401 -7.45 34.99 -4.76
C GLY A 401 -8.78 34.94 -3.99
N GLU A 402 -9.54 36.04 -4.00
CA GLU A 402 -10.73 36.24 -3.16
C GLU A 402 -12.05 36.20 -3.93
N SER A 403 -12.04 36.10 -5.28
CA SER A 403 -13.28 36.06 -6.09
C SER A 403 -14.06 34.76 -5.80
N GLU A 404 -15.39 34.85 -5.88
CA GLU A 404 -16.28 33.68 -5.77
C GLU A 404 -16.02 32.73 -6.93
N GLN A 405 -16.05 31.41 -6.66
CA GLN A 405 -15.95 30.39 -7.69
C GLN A 405 -17.27 30.31 -8.46
N THR A 406 -17.18 30.25 -9.79
CA THR A 406 -18.32 30.10 -10.68
C THR A 406 -18.14 28.82 -11.51
N LEU A 407 -19.06 27.87 -11.36
CA LEU A 407 -19.16 26.65 -12.13
C LEU A 407 -19.98 26.91 -13.40
N THR A 408 -19.39 26.67 -14.55
CA THR A 408 -20.05 26.82 -15.86
C THR A 408 -20.09 25.48 -16.60
N PRO A 409 -20.87 25.32 -17.66
CA PRO A 409 -20.85 24.11 -18.48
C PRO A 409 -19.50 23.83 -19.17
N THR A 410 -18.67 24.86 -19.38
CA THR A 410 -17.42 24.76 -20.15
C THR A 410 -16.18 24.94 -19.27
N VAL A 411 -15.90 26.12 -18.76
CA VAL A 411 -14.69 26.44 -18.00
C VAL A 411 -15.03 27.21 -16.73
N GLU A 412 -14.63 26.69 -15.57
CA GLU A 412 -14.85 27.34 -14.28
C GLU A 412 -14.12 28.68 -14.18
N GLN A 413 -14.69 29.61 -13.42
CA GLN A 413 -14.20 30.98 -13.26
C GLN A 413 -14.05 31.36 -11.78
N GLY A 414 -13.37 32.49 -11.50
CA GLY A 414 -13.14 32.97 -10.14
C GLY A 414 -11.96 32.27 -9.46
N ASN A 415 -12.07 32.04 -8.15
CA ASN A 415 -11.03 31.41 -7.35
C ASN A 415 -11.59 30.22 -6.56
N TYR A 416 -10.74 29.25 -6.21
CA TYR A 416 -11.12 28.10 -5.39
C TYR A 416 -11.82 28.54 -4.10
N PHE A 417 -12.97 27.95 -3.81
CA PHE A 417 -13.92 28.43 -2.80
C PHE A 417 -13.46 28.21 -1.34
N ALA A 418 -12.62 27.20 -1.05
CA ALA A 418 -12.30 26.80 0.31
C ALA A 418 -10.87 27.15 0.73
N THR A 419 -10.70 27.45 2.01
CA THR A 419 -9.39 27.57 2.67
C THR A 419 -9.39 26.66 3.89
N GLN A 420 -8.33 25.86 4.04
CA GLN A 420 -8.17 24.91 5.13
C GLN A 420 -6.77 25.02 5.72
N ALA A 421 -6.67 24.93 7.05
CA ALA A 421 -5.41 24.75 7.77
C ALA A 421 -5.62 23.66 8.82
N ARG A 422 -4.89 22.55 8.68
CA ARG A 422 -5.04 21.37 9.51
C ARG A 422 -3.73 20.98 10.19
N HIS A 423 -3.83 20.71 11.49
CA HIS A 423 -2.74 20.17 12.30
C HIS A 423 -3.19 18.86 12.91
N SER A 424 -2.43 17.80 12.74
CA SER A 424 -2.77 16.49 13.29
C SER A 424 -1.55 15.78 13.85
N HIS A 425 -1.78 14.99 14.90
CA HIS A 425 -0.75 14.23 15.58
C HIS A 425 -1.21 12.77 15.77
N ARG A 426 -0.24 11.85 15.72
CA ARG A 426 -0.42 10.45 16.10
C ARG A 426 0.67 10.06 17.08
N LEU A 427 0.26 9.40 18.15
CA LEU A 427 1.11 8.68 19.07
C LEU A 427 0.72 7.21 18.97
N GLU A 428 1.66 6.33 18.66
CA GLU A 428 1.45 4.90 18.49
C GLU A 428 2.42 4.13 19.37
N TRP A 429 1.91 3.11 20.06
CA TRP A 429 2.70 2.14 20.79
C TRP A 429 2.24 0.74 20.40
N PHE A 430 3.16 -0.03 19.86
CA PHE A 430 2.95 -1.37 19.35
C PHE A 430 3.86 -2.35 20.09
N GLU A 431 3.29 -3.47 20.53
CA GLU A 431 3.99 -4.53 21.25
C GLU A 431 3.59 -5.88 20.69
N VAL A 432 4.55 -6.72 20.31
CA VAL A 432 4.30 -8.07 19.78
C VAL A 432 5.29 -9.06 20.35
N TYR A 433 4.76 -10.16 20.85
CA TYR A 433 5.55 -11.34 21.21
C TYR A 433 5.26 -12.48 20.22
N THR A 434 6.32 -13.03 19.62
CA THR A 434 6.27 -14.24 18.79
C THR A 434 6.92 -15.39 19.56
N SER A 435 6.18 -16.47 19.78
CA SER A 435 6.71 -17.67 20.46
C SER A 435 7.69 -18.44 19.56
N PRO A 436 8.61 -19.20 20.12
CA PRO A 436 9.29 -20.21 19.35
C PRO A 436 8.27 -21.24 18.82
N ALA A 437 8.59 -21.84 17.67
CA ALA A 437 7.81 -22.93 17.12
C ALA A 437 7.81 -24.15 18.08
N LYS A 438 6.64 -24.63 18.49
CA LYS A 438 6.48 -25.76 19.43
C LYS A 438 5.62 -26.85 18.81
N HIS A 439 6.08 -28.10 18.93
CA HIS A 439 5.30 -29.24 18.47
C HIS A 439 4.33 -29.69 19.59
N ILE A 440 3.02 -29.48 19.38
CA ILE A 440 1.96 -29.78 20.32
C ILE A 440 0.83 -30.46 19.56
N LEU A 441 0.26 -31.55 20.13
CA LEU A 441 -0.89 -32.29 19.56
C LEU A 441 -0.70 -32.72 18.08
N GLY A 442 0.53 -33.02 17.66
CA GLY A 442 0.83 -33.50 16.31
C GLY A 442 0.98 -32.42 15.25
N ALA A 443 0.95 -31.14 15.64
CA ALA A 443 1.20 -30.01 14.77
C ALA A 443 2.29 -29.09 15.37
N THR A 444 2.97 -28.32 14.53
CA THR A 444 3.88 -27.27 14.99
C THR A 444 3.14 -25.96 15.05
N HIS A 445 3.16 -25.33 16.22
CA HIS A 445 2.49 -24.08 16.53
C HIS A 445 3.50 -22.93 16.65
N GLU A 446 3.25 -21.82 15.99
CA GLU A 446 3.95 -20.56 16.16
C GLU A 446 2.93 -19.49 16.55
N VAL A 447 2.88 -19.18 17.84
CA VAL A 447 1.88 -18.25 18.38
C VAL A 447 2.44 -16.85 18.41
N LYS A 448 1.66 -15.87 17.90
CA LYS A 448 1.95 -14.46 17.98
C LYS A 448 0.82 -13.76 18.73
N VAL A 449 1.16 -12.98 19.75
CA VAL A 449 0.22 -12.13 20.48
C VAL A 449 0.72 -10.70 20.49
N GLY A 450 -0.19 -9.75 20.43
CA GLY A 450 0.24 -8.35 20.38
C GLY A 450 -0.84 -7.39 20.86
N PHE A 451 -0.38 -6.19 21.07
CA PHE A 451 -1.15 -5.03 21.49
C PHE A 451 -0.73 -3.82 20.67
N ASP A 452 -1.69 -2.96 20.31
CA ASP A 452 -1.44 -1.70 19.64
C ASP A 452 -2.33 -0.62 20.28
N PHE A 453 -1.71 0.50 20.62
CA PHE A 453 -2.38 1.68 21.15
C PHE A 453 -2.10 2.87 20.25
N ASN A 454 -3.16 3.51 19.76
CA ASN A 454 -3.09 4.71 18.95
C ASN A 454 -3.86 5.85 19.64
N LYS A 455 -3.21 7.02 19.75
CA LYS A 455 -3.86 8.27 20.08
C LYS A 455 -3.68 9.23 18.92
N VAL A 456 -4.79 9.72 18.38
CA VAL A 456 -4.80 10.61 17.22
C VAL A 456 -5.63 11.83 17.57
N ASP A 457 -5.12 13.02 17.24
CA ASP A 457 -5.81 14.29 17.38
C ASP A 457 -5.63 15.16 16.14
N SER A 458 -6.63 16.00 15.87
CA SER A 458 -6.62 16.92 14.74
C SER A 458 -7.37 18.21 15.08
N LEU A 459 -6.81 19.34 14.62
CA LEU A 459 -7.43 20.64 14.60
C LEU A 459 -7.50 21.11 13.15
N LEU A 460 -8.70 21.38 12.65
CA LEU A 460 -8.95 21.90 11.30
C LEU A 460 -9.65 23.26 11.40
N ASN A 461 -9.03 24.28 10.83
CA ASN A 461 -9.66 25.56 10.52
C ASN A 461 -10.14 25.51 9.07
N TYR A 462 -11.44 25.66 8.88
CA TYR A 462 -12.08 25.59 7.56
C TYR A 462 -12.95 26.82 7.33
N SER A 463 -12.79 27.45 6.17
CA SER A 463 -13.65 28.53 5.70
C SER A 463 -13.96 28.35 4.22
N ALA A 464 -15.14 28.79 3.80
CA ALA A 464 -15.56 28.68 2.42
C ALA A 464 -16.28 29.95 1.97
N ARG A 465 -16.01 30.37 0.73
CA ARG A 465 -16.66 31.48 0.05
C ARG A 465 -17.87 30.98 -0.75
N PRO A 466 -18.80 31.87 -1.12
CA PRO A 466 -19.90 31.49 -1.98
C PRO A 466 -19.44 30.89 -3.31
N VAL A 467 -20.27 29.97 -3.85
CA VAL A 467 -20.10 29.36 -5.16
C VAL A 467 -21.33 29.59 -5.99
N ASN A 468 -21.14 29.99 -7.24
CA ASN A 468 -22.20 30.22 -8.21
C ASN A 468 -22.20 29.08 -9.24
N VAL A 469 -23.40 28.63 -9.64
CA VAL A 469 -23.60 27.73 -10.78
C VAL A 469 -24.34 28.52 -11.84
N VAL A 470 -23.82 28.62 -13.03
CA VAL A 470 -24.41 29.38 -14.14
C VAL A 470 -24.73 28.47 -15.31
N ARG A 471 -25.76 28.84 -16.07
CA ARG A 471 -26.15 28.19 -17.32
C ARG A 471 -25.25 28.60 -18.46
N GLN A 472 -25.46 28.06 -19.64
CA GLN A 472 -24.67 28.35 -20.82
C GLN A 472 -24.80 29.82 -21.30
N ASP A 473 -25.92 30.48 -20.98
CA ASP A 473 -26.20 31.90 -21.27
C ASP A 473 -25.72 32.86 -20.16
N ASP A 474 -24.85 32.37 -19.24
CA ASP A 474 -24.34 33.09 -18.09
C ASP A 474 -25.40 33.48 -17.04
N THR A 475 -26.66 33.02 -17.17
CA THR A 475 -27.69 33.26 -16.13
C THR A 475 -27.42 32.40 -14.91
N LEU A 476 -27.61 32.97 -13.70
CA LEU A 476 -27.43 32.27 -12.44
C LEU A 476 -28.48 31.16 -12.27
N ALA A 477 -28.05 29.91 -12.13
CA ALA A 477 -28.89 28.77 -11.85
C ALA A 477 -28.99 28.46 -10.36
N GLU A 478 -27.88 28.48 -9.67
CA GLU A 478 -27.80 28.17 -8.25
C GLU A 478 -26.70 28.99 -7.57
N ARG A 479 -26.93 29.44 -6.33
CA ARG A 479 -25.91 30.06 -5.48
C ARG A 479 -25.83 29.32 -4.15
N ILE A 480 -24.61 28.94 -3.77
CA ILE A 480 -24.32 28.23 -2.53
C ILE A 480 -23.55 29.19 -1.61
N VAL A 481 -24.10 29.51 -0.44
CA VAL A 481 -23.49 30.38 0.56
C VAL A 481 -23.19 29.55 1.81
N PHE A 482 -21.93 29.54 2.23
CA PHE A 482 -21.50 28.79 3.43
C PHE A 482 -21.64 29.67 4.68
N ARG A 483 -22.16 29.10 5.78
CA ARG A 483 -22.40 29.78 7.03
C ARG A 483 -21.78 29.05 8.22
N GLY A 484 -21.19 29.84 9.11
CA GLY A 484 -20.53 29.36 10.31
C GLY A 484 -19.05 29.05 10.07
N VAL A 485 -18.19 29.63 10.88
CA VAL A 485 -16.77 29.33 10.91
C VAL A 485 -16.44 28.97 12.34
N ARG A 486 -16.01 27.72 12.57
CA ARG A 486 -15.58 27.25 13.90
C ARG A 486 -14.40 26.31 13.72
N PRO A 487 -13.42 26.32 14.63
CA PRO A 487 -12.42 25.26 14.67
C PRO A 487 -13.08 23.88 14.80
N ILE A 488 -12.61 22.92 14.00
CA ILE A 488 -13.08 21.54 14.00
C ILE A 488 -12.01 20.71 14.71
N GLU A 489 -12.29 20.38 15.97
CA GLU A 489 -11.40 19.56 16.79
C GLU A 489 -11.94 18.13 16.83
N ALA A 490 -11.05 17.16 16.64
CA ALA A 490 -11.36 15.76 16.76
C ALA A 490 -10.21 14.98 17.39
N GLN A 491 -10.54 13.96 18.16
CA GLN A 491 -9.57 13.04 18.72
C GLN A 491 -10.12 11.61 18.73
N ASN A 492 -9.21 10.65 18.60
CA ASN A 492 -9.51 9.25 18.76
C ASN A 492 -8.47 8.57 19.63
N ARG A 493 -8.90 7.52 20.34
CA ARG A 493 -8.03 6.56 21.03
C ARG A 493 -8.45 5.18 20.57
N GLU A 494 -7.49 4.41 20.13
CA GLU A 494 -7.70 3.07 19.60
C GLU A 494 -6.92 2.09 20.47
N TYR A 495 -7.59 1.02 20.85
CA TYR A 495 -7.01 -0.08 21.62
C TYR A 495 -7.20 -1.35 20.82
N VAL A 496 -6.11 -2.02 20.56
CA VAL A 496 -6.10 -3.24 19.77
C VAL A 496 -5.41 -4.34 20.56
N GLY A 497 -6.02 -5.51 20.56
CA GLY A 497 -5.39 -6.74 21.02
C GLY A 497 -5.53 -7.81 19.96
N PHE A 498 -4.50 -8.62 19.71
CA PHE A 498 -4.60 -9.72 18.78
C PHE A 498 -3.84 -10.95 19.22
N GLY A 499 -4.33 -12.08 18.78
CA GLY A 499 -3.66 -13.37 18.89
C GLY A 499 -3.80 -14.14 17.58
N GLN A 500 -2.75 -14.81 17.17
CA GLN A 500 -2.76 -15.70 16.01
C GLN A 500 -1.89 -16.91 16.27
N ASP A 501 -2.24 -18.00 15.62
CA ASP A 501 -1.47 -19.23 15.60
C ASP A 501 -1.23 -19.66 14.15
N ARG A 502 0.01 -19.91 13.84
CA ARG A 502 0.41 -20.55 12.61
C ARG A 502 0.62 -22.01 12.88
N LEU A 503 -0.30 -22.81 12.38
CA LEU A 503 -0.32 -24.27 12.51
C LEU A 503 0.35 -24.92 11.30
N LEU A 504 1.48 -25.58 11.49
CA LEU A 504 2.04 -26.50 10.50
C LEU A 504 1.58 -27.92 10.85
N VAL A 505 0.48 -28.36 10.22
CA VAL A 505 -0.14 -29.67 10.45
C VAL A 505 0.65 -30.79 9.78
N ARG A 506 1.24 -30.49 8.61
CA ARG A 506 2.15 -31.34 7.86
C ARG A 506 3.21 -30.48 7.20
N PRO A 507 4.36 -31.03 6.81
CA PRO A 507 5.40 -30.26 6.10
C PRO A 507 4.90 -29.51 4.85
N ASN A 508 3.79 -29.97 4.27
CA ASN A 508 3.17 -29.39 3.07
C ASN A 508 1.80 -28.75 3.30
N LEU A 509 1.37 -28.57 4.56
CA LEU A 509 0.06 -27.99 4.89
C LEU A 509 0.14 -27.13 6.15
N SER A 510 -0.10 -25.84 6.00
CA SER A 510 -0.18 -24.89 7.11
C SER A 510 -1.52 -24.15 7.12
N PHE A 511 -1.93 -23.74 8.31
CA PHE A 511 -3.07 -22.86 8.55
C PHE A 511 -2.61 -21.64 9.37
N ASP A 512 -3.12 -20.49 9.02
CA ASP A 512 -3.02 -19.27 9.83
C ASP A 512 -4.40 -18.99 10.41
N VAL A 513 -4.54 -18.95 11.72
CA VAL A 513 -5.80 -18.64 12.42
C VAL A 513 -5.55 -17.51 13.38
N GLY A 514 -6.37 -16.48 13.29
CA GLY A 514 -6.17 -15.28 14.12
C GLY A 514 -7.47 -14.62 14.51
N LEU A 515 -7.41 -13.95 15.65
CA LEU A 515 -8.47 -13.11 16.17
C LEU A 515 -7.89 -11.76 16.57
N ARG A 516 -8.55 -10.69 16.13
CA ARG A 516 -8.18 -9.32 16.45
C ARG A 516 -9.37 -8.61 17.07
N PHE A 517 -9.14 -7.99 18.20
CA PHE A 517 -10.07 -7.09 18.87
C PHE A 517 -9.65 -5.65 18.60
N GLU A 518 -10.58 -4.80 18.22
CA GLU A 518 -10.36 -3.38 17.95
C GLU A 518 -11.44 -2.54 18.66
N ASP A 519 -11.03 -1.59 19.49
CA ASP A 519 -11.90 -0.60 20.12
C ASP A 519 -11.48 0.81 19.67
N GLN A 520 -12.30 1.42 18.82
CA GLN A 520 -12.12 2.79 18.36
C GLN A 520 -13.11 3.70 19.08
N ARG A 521 -12.60 4.55 19.99
CA ARG A 521 -13.47 5.42 20.82
C ARG A 521 -14.32 6.39 19.99
N ILE A 522 -13.82 6.84 18.85
CA ILE A 522 -14.57 7.68 17.92
C ILE A 522 -15.73 6.92 17.27
N GLY A 523 -15.56 5.63 16.99
CA GLY A 523 -16.57 4.75 16.39
C GLY A 523 -17.58 4.22 17.39
N LYS A 524 -17.34 4.37 18.71
CA LYS A 524 -18.17 3.85 19.83
C LYS A 524 -18.52 2.36 19.75
N GLU A 525 -17.71 1.60 19.04
CA GLU A 525 -17.88 0.16 18.90
C GLU A 525 -16.57 -0.58 19.15
N SER A 526 -16.72 -1.72 19.81
CA SER A 526 -15.68 -2.72 19.94
C SER A 526 -15.95 -3.85 18.95
N ASN A 527 -14.98 -4.19 18.15
CA ASN A 527 -15.12 -5.11 17.03
C ASN A 527 -14.20 -6.31 17.16
N LEU A 528 -14.71 -7.47 16.74
CA LEU A 528 -13.96 -8.72 16.66
C LEU A 528 -13.75 -9.12 15.20
N ALA A 529 -12.49 -9.29 14.78
CA ALA A 529 -12.09 -9.59 13.42
C ALA A 529 -11.43 -10.98 13.32
N PRO A 530 -12.22 -12.06 13.19
CA PRO A 530 -11.70 -13.38 12.95
C PRO A 530 -11.15 -13.52 11.53
N ARG A 531 -10.05 -14.29 11.41
CA ARG A 531 -9.37 -14.53 10.15
C ARG A 531 -8.84 -15.94 10.11
N ALA A 532 -8.88 -16.55 8.94
CA ALA A 532 -8.31 -17.86 8.69
C ALA A 532 -7.74 -17.91 7.28
N GLY A 533 -6.59 -18.54 7.16
CA GLY A 533 -5.94 -18.78 5.89
C GLY A 533 -5.24 -20.13 5.87
N PHE A 534 -4.88 -20.60 4.69
CA PHE A 534 -4.15 -21.85 4.51
C PHE A 534 -3.13 -21.72 3.38
N ALA A 535 -2.08 -22.54 3.46
CA ALA A 535 -1.17 -22.83 2.36
C ALA A 535 -0.95 -24.33 2.27
N TRP A 536 -1.14 -24.88 1.07
CA TRP A 536 -1.07 -26.33 0.81
C TRP A 536 -0.30 -26.63 -0.47
N SER A 537 0.72 -27.49 -0.37
CA SER A 537 1.40 -28.11 -1.50
C SER A 537 0.88 -29.55 -1.67
N PRO A 538 -0.08 -29.80 -2.60
CA PRO A 538 -0.73 -31.10 -2.73
C PRO A 538 0.20 -32.22 -3.23
N PHE A 539 1.28 -31.86 -3.89
CA PHE A 539 2.22 -32.80 -4.49
C PHE A 539 3.53 -32.88 -3.70
N LYS A 540 4.28 -33.93 -3.85
CA LYS A 540 5.61 -34.08 -3.19
C LYS A 540 6.66 -33.09 -3.70
N SER A 541 6.40 -32.48 -4.86
CA SER A 541 7.25 -31.40 -5.39
C SER A 541 6.66 -30.05 -4.96
N ASP A 542 7.46 -29.16 -4.38
CA ASP A 542 7.06 -27.80 -3.97
C ASP A 542 6.74 -26.85 -5.15
N ARG A 543 6.44 -27.42 -6.33
CA ARG A 543 6.16 -26.67 -7.56
C ARG A 543 4.75 -26.11 -7.63
N THR A 544 3.83 -26.64 -6.84
CA THR A 544 2.42 -26.25 -6.83
C THR A 544 2.01 -25.90 -5.42
N VAL A 545 1.56 -24.68 -5.21
CA VAL A 545 1.06 -24.23 -3.90
C VAL A 545 -0.31 -23.61 -4.07
N LEU A 546 -1.30 -24.13 -3.37
CA LEU A 546 -2.63 -23.57 -3.23
C LEU A 546 -2.68 -22.78 -1.93
N ARG A 547 -3.06 -21.50 -2.01
CA ARG A 547 -3.23 -20.61 -0.86
C ARG A 547 -4.62 -20.02 -0.86
N GLY A 548 -5.08 -19.59 0.29
CA GLY A 548 -6.32 -18.87 0.36
C GLY A 548 -6.72 -18.55 1.78
N GLY A 549 -7.78 -17.79 1.90
CA GLY A 549 -8.28 -17.45 3.22
C GLY A 549 -9.56 -16.62 3.15
N VAL A 550 -10.07 -16.35 4.33
CA VAL A 550 -11.23 -15.50 4.57
C VAL A 550 -11.00 -14.71 5.86
N GLY A 551 -11.40 -13.47 5.88
CA GLY A 551 -11.25 -12.63 7.07
C GLY A 551 -12.24 -11.49 7.10
N LEU A 552 -12.56 -11.08 8.32
CA LEU A 552 -13.29 -9.86 8.62
C LEU A 552 -12.30 -8.76 8.99
N PHE A 553 -12.50 -7.57 8.41
CA PHE A 553 -11.63 -6.41 8.61
C PHE A 553 -12.46 -5.19 8.94
N TYR A 554 -11.96 -4.34 9.80
CA TYR A 554 -12.59 -3.07 10.14
C TYR A 554 -11.69 -1.91 9.72
N ASP A 555 -12.30 -0.83 9.24
CA ASP A 555 -11.58 0.36 8.81
C ASP A 555 -11.28 1.29 9.98
N LYS A 556 -10.33 2.19 9.79
CA LYS A 556 -10.19 3.35 10.67
C LYS A 556 -11.33 4.35 10.40
N VAL A 557 -11.85 4.94 11.45
CA VAL A 557 -12.82 6.03 11.34
C VAL A 557 -12.08 7.34 11.18
N PRO A 558 -12.24 8.08 10.05
CA PRO A 558 -11.61 9.38 9.85
C PRO A 558 -12.04 10.38 10.93
N LEU A 559 -11.09 11.15 11.46
CA LEU A 559 -11.33 12.04 12.61
C LEU A 559 -12.40 13.11 12.34
N ASN A 560 -12.48 13.61 11.12
CA ASN A 560 -13.39 14.68 10.71
C ASN A 560 -14.85 14.23 10.62
N ILE A 561 -15.14 12.93 10.55
CA ILE A 561 -16.50 12.39 10.53
C ILE A 561 -17.28 12.75 11.80
N ARG A 562 -16.67 12.56 12.96
CA ARG A 562 -17.30 12.87 14.25
C ARG A 562 -17.63 14.36 14.39
N SER A 563 -16.83 15.20 13.78
CA SER A 563 -16.98 16.64 13.80
C SER A 563 -17.79 17.18 12.62
N PHE A 564 -18.49 16.32 11.86
CA PHE A 564 -19.21 16.69 10.65
C PHE A 564 -20.17 17.85 10.85
N GLY A 565 -20.94 17.86 11.95
CA GLY A 565 -21.84 18.96 12.30
C GLY A 565 -21.19 20.32 12.59
N ARG A 566 -19.86 20.37 12.69
CA ARG A 566 -19.08 21.63 12.87
C ARG A 566 -18.62 22.29 11.58
N TYR A 567 -18.70 21.54 10.45
CA TYR A 567 -18.43 22.14 9.15
C TYR A 567 -19.46 23.23 8.83
N PRO A 568 -19.11 24.25 8.05
CA PRO A 568 -20.06 25.29 7.65
C PRO A 568 -21.32 24.69 7.02
N SER A 569 -22.49 25.10 7.48
CA SER A 569 -23.75 24.81 6.82
C SER A 569 -23.83 25.58 5.51
N ARG A 570 -24.72 25.19 4.61
CA ARG A 570 -24.86 25.82 3.30
C ARG A 570 -26.29 26.26 3.04
N VAL A 571 -26.44 27.48 2.49
CA VAL A 571 -27.71 27.95 1.93
C VAL A 571 -27.60 27.83 0.43
N VAL A 572 -28.49 27.03 -0.16
CA VAL A 572 -28.58 26.78 -1.61
C VAL A 572 -29.81 27.49 -2.11
N THR A 573 -29.62 28.49 -2.99
CA THR A 573 -30.69 29.26 -3.60
C THR A 573 -30.74 28.98 -5.10
N GLN A 574 -31.86 28.55 -5.59
CA GLN A 574 -32.14 28.24 -7.00
C GLN A 574 -32.86 29.40 -7.68
N TYR A 575 -32.48 29.68 -8.92
CA TYR A 575 -32.98 30.80 -9.71
C TYR A 575 -33.68 30.31 -10.98
N ALA A 576 -34.71 31.08 -11.39
CA ALA A 576 -35.39 30.87 -12.67
C ALA A 576 -34.44 31.11 -13.86
N ALA A 577 -34.91 30.86 -15.07
CA ALA A 577 -34.13 31.06 -16.28
C ALA A 577 -33.64 32.49 -16.49
N ASP A 578 -34.31 33.49 -15.85
CA ASP A 578 -33.87 34.91 -15.87
C ASP A 578 -32.62 35.19 -15.02
N GLY A 579 -32.18 34.19 -14.22
CA GLY A 579 -31.00 34.33 -13.33
C GLY A 579 -31.18 35.26 -12.12
N VAL A 580 -32.39 35.77 -11.89
CA VAL A 580 -32.67 36.79 -10.85
C VAL A 580 -33.82 36.34 -9.94
N THR A 581 -34.88 35.82 -10.51
CA THR A 581 -36.07 35.35 -9.76
C THR A 581 -35.73 34.10 -8.96
N VAL A 582 -35.85 34.19 -7.62
CA VAL A 582 -35.64 33.03 -6.73
C VAL A 582 -36.82 32.08 -6.83
N ILE A 583 -36.54 30.81 -7.21
CA ILE A 583 -37.51 29.73 -7.23
C ILE A 583 -37.61 29.10 -5.85
N ASP A 584 -36.45 28.82 -5.24
CA ASP A 584 -36.37 28.07 -3.98
C ASP A 584 -35.07 28.44 -3.21
N SER A 585 -35.11 28.29 -1.89
CA SER A 585 -33.92 28.50 -1.05
C SER A 585 -33.94 27.59 0.17
N HIS A 586 -32.96 26.70 0.25
CA HIS A 586 -32.86 25.72 1.32
C HIS A 586 -31.60 25.95 2.17
N HIS A 587 -31.79 25.93 3.50
CA HIS A 587 -30.66 25.92 4.44
C HIS A 587 -30.34 24.48 4.85
N PHE A 588 -29.27 23.92 4.30
CA PHE A 588 -28.79 22.57 4.62
C PHE A 588 -27.86 22.64 5.84
N VAL A 589 -28.29 22.04 6.94
CA VAL A 589 -27.44 21.79 8.12
C VAL A 589 -26.71 20.46 7.96
N ASN A 590 -25.49 20.35 8.50
CA ASN A 590 -24.73 19.10 8.47
C ASN A 590 -25.15 18.21 9.63
N VAL A 591 -25.63 17.00 9.35
CA VAL A 591 -26.20 16.09 10.35
C VAL A 591 -25.58 14.70 10.21
N LEU A 592 -25.02 14.19 11.31
CA LEU A 592 -24.61 12.79 11.41
C LEU A 592 -25.78 11.97 11.94
N VAL A 593 -26.22 10.95 11.19
CA VAL A 593 -27.39 10.14 11.50
C VAL A 593 -27.00 8.70 11.72
N ASP A 594 -27.50 8.12 12.80
CA ASP A 594 -27.44 6.67 13.04
C ASP A 594 -28.32 5.93 12.03
N THR A 595 -27.93 4.72 11.66
CA THR A 595 -28.62 3.87 10.67
C THR A 595 -29.90 3.22 11.20
N SER A 596 -30.31 3.48 12.44
CA SER A 596 -31.54 2.90 12.99
C SER A 596 -32.78 3.36 12.19
N PRO A 597 -33.45 2.46 11.47
CA PRO A 597 -34.53 2.83 10.52
C PRO A 597 -35.90 3.10 11.18
N ILE A 598 -35.98 3.17 12.50
CA ILE A 598 -37.24 3.01 13.24
C ILE A 598 -37.92 4.35 13.57
N GLU A 599 -37.21 5.48 13.52
CA GLU A 599 -37.84 6.80 13.75
C GLU A 599 -37.75 7.69 12.52
N PRO A 600 -38.76 8.55 12.27
CA PRO A 600 -38.68 9.58 11.25
C PRO A 600 -37.44 10.48 11.49
N LEU A 601 -36.69 10.78 10.45
CA LEU A 601 -35.51 11.63 10.50
C LEU A 601 -35.90 13.01 11.09
N ASP A 602 -35.29 13.40 12.23
CA ASP A 602 -35.47 14.71 12.89
C ASP A 602 -34.13 15.36 13.17
N PHE A 603 -33.76 16.35 12.37
CA PHE A 603 -32.47 17.04 12.48
C PHE A 603 -32.23 17.77 13.81
N ARG A 604 -33.26 18.10 14.57
CA ARG A 604 -33.09 18.70 15.90
C ARG A 604 -32.69 17.68 16.96
N LYS A 605 -33.19 16.48 16.85
CA LYS A 605 -32.86 15.39 17.79
C LYS A 605 -31.50 14.77 17.48
N GLN A 606 -31.11 14.78 16.22
CA GLN A 606 -29.89 14.09 15.72
C GLN A 606 -28.70 15.05 15.51
N ALA A 607 -28.87 16.36 15.66
CA ALA A 607 -27.78 17.34 15.64
C ALA A 607 -26.86 17.13 16.86
N GLY A 608 -25.79 16.41 16.68
CA GLY A 608 -24.86 15.96 17.73
C GLY A 608 -24.97 14.47 18.07
N GLY A 609 -25.69 13.71 17.22
CA GLY A 609 -25.94 12.28 17.37
C GLY A 609 -24.70 11.45 17.64
N ASP A 610 -24.90 10.47 18.51
CA ASP A 610 -23.91 9.50 18.95
C ASP A 610 -23.79 8.30 18.00
N ALA A 611 -23.99 8.52 16.70
CA ALA A 611 -23.85 7.48 15.71
C ALA A 611 -22.45 6.84 15.81
N GLY A 612 -22.43 5.56 16.14
CA GLY A 612 -21.20 4.79 16.23
C GLY A 612 -21.26 3.64 15.25
N PHE A 613 -20.35 3.59 14.31
CA PHE A 613 -20.09 2.40 13.51
C PHE A 613 -18.78 2.52 12.76
N VAL A 614 -18.19 1.37 12.58
CA VAL A 614 -16.91 1.22 11.90
C VAL A 614 -17.17 0.49 10.58
N PRO A 615 -16.70 0.98 9.43
CA PRO A 615 -16.84 0.25 8.18
C PRO A 615 -16.21 -1.13 8.30
N GLU A 616 -16.93 -2.15 7.81
CA GLU A 616 -16.48 -3.54 7.84
C GLU A 616 -16.32 -4.12 6.44
N ASN A 617 -15.36 -5.01 6.26
CA ASN A 617 -15.12 -5.70 5.01
C ASN A 617 -14.93 -7.19 5.22
N LEU A 618 -15.70 -8.01 4.51
CA LEU A 618 -15.47 -9.42 4.37
C LEU A 618 -14.65 -9.67 3.11
N LYS A 619 -13.41 -10.16 3.28
CA LYS A 619 -12.49 -10.51 2.20
C LYS A 619 -12.23 -11.99 2.13
N TRP A 620 -12.07 -12.50 0.91
CA TRP A 620 -11.62 -13.84 0.65
C TRP A 620 -10.79 -13.90 -0.63
N ASN A 621 -9.88 -14.87 -0.71
CA ASN A 621 -9.19 -15.20 -1.95
C ASN A 621 -8.83 -16.67 -2.02
N VAL A 622 -8.61 -17.14 -3.26
CA VAL A 622 -7.99 -18.44 -3.57
C VAL A 622 -6.92 -18.19 -4.62
N GLN A 623 -5.70 -18.63 -4.33
CA GLN A 623 -4.53 -18.43 -5.17
C GLN A 623 -3.85 -19.75 -5.46
N LEU A 624 -3.46 -19.95 -6.70
CA LEU A 624 -2.62 -21.04 -7.16
C LEU A 624 -1.30 -20.48 -7.67
N ASP A 625 -0.20 -20.89 -7.04
CA ASP A 625 1.17 -20.64 -7.51
C ASP A 625 1.73 -21.91 -8.11
N GLN A 626 2.25 -21.84 -9.34
CA GLN A 626 2.77 -22.97 -10.10
C GLN A 626 4.11 -22.65 -10.72
N ILE A 627 5.18 -23.36 -10.34
CA ILE A 627 6.43 -23.39 -11.09
C ILE A 627 6.24 -24.33 -12.29
N VAL A 628 6.11 -23.74 -13.49
CA VAL A 628 5.93 -24.50 -14.74
C VAL A 628 7.27 -25.03 -15.22
N THR A 629 8.28 -24.13 -15.29
CA THR A 629 9.65 -24.46 -15.65
C THR A 629 10.62 -23.70 -14.75
N ARG A 630 11.92 -23.95 -14.84
CA ARG A 630 12.96 -23.19 -14.12
C ARG A 630 13.01 -21.69 -14.49
N TRP A 631 12.34 -21.30 -15.57
CA TRP A 631 12.32 -19.93 -16.06
C TRP A 631 10.93 -19.30 -16.06
N LEU A 632 9.87 -20.05 -15.65
CA LEU A 632 8.48 -19.57 -15.67
C LEU A 632 7.70 -20.02 -14.45
N ASP A 633 7.24 -19.05 -13.66
CA ASP A 633 6.25 -19.23 -12.60
C ASP A 633 4.94 -18.58 -13.01
N LEU A 634 3.84 -19.23 -12.71
CA LEU A 634 2.49 -18.73 -12.93
C LEU A 634 1.76 -18.57 -11.60
N ARG A 635 1.07 -17.47 -11.45
CA ARG A 635 0.13 -17.21 -10.35
C ARG A 635 -1.25 -16.96 -10.92
N THR A 636 -2.24 -17.63 -10.35
CA THR A 636 -3.66 -17.33 -10.58
C THR A 636 -4.28 -16.98 -9.24
N ASN A 637 -4.91 -15.82 -9.11
CA ASN A 637 -5.55 -15.39 -7.87
C ASN A 637 -6.98 -14.92 -8.16
N LEU A 638 -7.94 -15.54 -7.51
CA LEU A 638 -9.35 -15.16 -7.52
C LEU A 638 -9.68 -14.50 -6.19
N THR A 639 -10.22 -13.31 -6.21
CA THR A 639 -10.49 -12.53 -5.01
C THR A 639 -11.85 -11.90 -5.01
N GLY A 640 -12.44 -11.75 -3.82
CA GLY A 640 -13.67 -11.02 -3.61
C GLY A 640 -13.69 -10.30 -2.27
N SER A 641 -14.30 -9.12 -2.26
CA SER A 641 -14.56 -8.38 -1.05
C SER A 641 -15.89 -7.66 -1.08
N ARG A 642 -16.48 -7.47 0.11
CA ARG A 642 -17.67 -6.67 0.32
C ARG A 642 -17.49 -5.80 1.54
N THR A 643 -17.55 -4.48 1.33
CA THR A 643 -17.48 -3.46 2.38
C THR A 643 -18.88 -2.95 2.66
N ASN A 644 -19.26 -2.84 3.93
CA ASN A 644 -20.49 -2.24 4.41
C ASN A 644 -20.16 -1.10 5.36
N HIS A 645 -21.19 -0.29 5.70
CA HIS A 645 -21.07 0.82 6.66
C HIS A 645 -20.08 1.91 6.21
N ILE A 646 -19.89 2.09 4.90
CA ILE A 646 -19.11 3.21 4.37
C ILE A 646 -19.86 4.52 4.64
N TYR A 647 -19.12 5.57 4.97
CA TYR A 647 -19.68 6.89 5.21
C TYR A 647 -20.05 7.57 3.90
N ILE A 648 -21.34 7.79 3.71
CA ILE A 648 -21.89 8.46 2.52
C ILE A 648 -22.60 9.75 2.91
N VAL A 649 -22.51 10.73 2.04
CA VAL A 649 -23.09 12.05 2.21
C VAL A 649 -24.26 12.25 1.24
N ASN A 650 -25.44 12.67 1.75
CA ASN A 650 -26.63 12.89 0.95
C ASN A 650 -27.35 14.19 1.35
N PRO A 651 -27.87 14.98 0.40
CA PRO A 651 -28.86 15.99 0.69
C PRO A 651 -30.21 15.32 0.95
N GLU A 652 -30.81 15.57 2.12
CA GLU A 652 -32.07 14.96 2.54
C GLU A 652 -32.99 15.97 3.20
N LEU A 653 -34.27 15.63 3.26
CA LEU A 653 -35.28 16.34 4.04
C LEU A 653 -35.64 15.54 5.28
N ASP A 654 -35.86 16.20 6.42
CA ASP A 654 -36.38 15.54 7.58
C ASP A 654 -37.96 15.47 7.51
N PHE A 655 -38.57 14.81 8.47
CA PHE A 655 -40.01 14.63 8.49
C PHE A 655 -40.82 15.95 8.61
N ARG A 656 -40.16 17.07 8.93
CA ARG A 656 -40.71 18.43 8.96
C ARG A 656 -40.35 19.26 7.73
N GLY A 657 -39.76 18.66 6.71
CA GLY A 657 -39.36 19.34 5.48
C GLY A 657 -38.11 20.23 5.63
N ARG A 658 -37.34 20.10 6.72
CA ARG A 658 -36.08 20.83 6.86
C ARG A 658 -34.97 20.13 6.07
N SER A 659 -34.12 20.94 5.41
CA SER A 659 -33.04 20.43 4.57
C SER A 659 -31.76 20.15 5.38
N GLY A 660 -31.09 19.06 5.08
CA GLY A 660 -29.82 18.70 5.70
C GLY A 660 -28.89 17.98 4.73
N ILE A 661 -27.59 18.18 4.92
CA ILE A 661 -26.59 17.27 4.39
C ILE A 661 -26.40 16.18 5.43
N VAL A 662 -26.84 14.99 5.10
CA VAL A 662 -26.87 13.86 6.02
C VAL A 662 -25.66 12.96 5.75
N LEU A 663 -24.87 12.71 6.78
CA LEU A 663 -23.79 11.72 6.77
C LEU A 663 -24.31 10.44 7.43
N ARG A 664 -24.31 9.35 6.67
CA ARG A 664 -24.75 8.02 7.13
C ARG A 664 -23.64 6.99 6.94
N SER A 665 -23.62 6.00 7.80
CA SER A 665 -22.81 4.77 7.63
C SER A 665 -23.64 3.68 6.94
N ALA A 666 -24.19 3.98 5.78
CA ALA A 666 -25.06 3.07 5.03
C ALA A 666 -24.49 2.67 3.67
N GLY A 667 -23.34 3.21 3.31
CA GLY A 667 -22.69 2.95 2.04
C GLY A 667 -22.14 1.53 1.94
N GLN A 668 -22.06 1.05 0.72
CA GLN A 668 -21.55 -0.28 0.38
C GLN A 668 -20.57 -0.20 -0.78
N ALA A 669 -19.62 -1.15 -0.81
CA ALA A 669 -18.77 -1.37 -1.97
C ALA A 669 -18.51 -2.88 -2.16
N THR A 670 -18.27 -3.26 -3.40
CA THR A 670 -17.93 -4.64 -3.77
C THR A 670 -16.75 -4.63 -4.74
N TYR A 671 -15.84 -5.57 -4.55
CA TYR A 671 -14.72 -5.81 -5.46
C TYR A 671 -14.62 -7.30 -5.79
N ARG A 672 -14.37 -7.60 -7.05
CA ARG A 672 -14.07 -8.97 -7.53
C ARG A 672 -12.98 -8.87 -8.58
N ALA A 673 -12.01 -9.76 -8.52
CA ALA A 673 -10.94 -9.80 -9.51
C ALA A 673 -10.44 -11.23 -9.76
N LEU A 674 -10.05 -11.47 -11.00
CA LEU A 674 -9.21 -12.58 -11.44
C LEU A 674 -7.88 -12.00 -11.88
N GLU A 675 -6.81 -12.41 -11.24
CA GLU A 675 -5.43 -12.06 -11.59
C GLU A 675 -4.71 -13.29 -12.17
N LEU A 676 -4.03 -13.09 -13.30
CA LEU A 676 -3.11 -14.04 -13.91
C LEU A 676 -1.75 -13.36 -14.02
N THR A 677 -0.75 -13.86 -13.31
CA THR A 677 0.60 -13.28 -13.31
C THR A 677 1.62 -14.33 -13.72
N ALA A 678 2.42 -14.03 -14.73
CA ALA A 678 3.59 -14.78 -15.15
C ALA A 678 4.85 -14.07 -14.68
N ARG A 679 5.72 -14.77 -13.96
CA ARG A 679 7.06 -14.34 -13.63
C ARG A 679 8.04 -15.11 -14.47
N ILE A 680 8.84 -14.40 -15.24
CA ILE A 680 9.82 -14.97 -16.16
C ILE A 680 11.21 -14.69 -15.59
N HIS A 681 11.94 -15.75 -15.25
CA HIS A 681 13.31 -15.69 -14.78
C HIS A 681 14.25 -15.70 -15.99
N LEU A 682 14.94 -14.58 -16.18
CA LEU A 682 15.91 -14.41 -17.25
C LEU A 682 17.33 -14.77 -16.78
N PRO A 683 18.30 -14.95 -17.69
CA PRO A 683 19.69 -15.09 -17.34
C PRO A 683 20.19 -13.90 -16.48
N HIS A 684 21.24 -14.08 -15.69
CA HIS A 684 21.83 -13.07 -14.82
C HIS A 684 20.93 -12.62 -13.65
N LYS A 685 19.98 -13.47 -13.20
CA LYS A 685 19.00 -13.20 -12.12
C LYS A 685 18.01 -12.06 -12.43
N ASP A 686 17.84 -11.71 -13.68
CA ASP A 686 16.83 -10.77 -14.10
C ASP A 686 15.42 -11.36 -14.01
N GLN A 687 14.43 -10.53 -13.77
CA GLN A 687 13.04 -10.96 -13.70
C GLN A 687 12.16 -10.06 -14.58
N PHE A 688 11.21 -10.67 -15.25
CA PHE A 688 10.20 -9.98 -16.04
C PHE A 688 8.81 -10.46 -15.61
N PHE A 689 7.92 -9.52 -15.33
CA PHE A 689 6.57 -9.77 -14.85
C PHE A 689 5.57 -9.42 -15.95
N VAL A 690 4.60 -10.29 -16.16
CA VAL A 690 3.44 -10.04 -17.02
C VAL A 690 2.20 -10.38 -16.23
N SER A 691 1.32 -9.43 -15.99
CA SER A 691 0.08 -9.65 -15.26
C SER A 691 -1.13 -9.17 -16.04
N TYR A 692 -2.19 -9.96 -16.03
CA TYR A 692 -3.51 -9.59 -16.50
C TYR A 692 -4.50 -9.63 -15.33
N VAL A 693 -5.19 -8.53 -15.12
CA VAL A 693 -6.22 -8.40 -14.09
C VAL A 693 -7.56 -8.09 -14.75
N ARG A 694 -8.54 -8.96 -14.54
CA ARG A 694 -9.94 -8.65 -14.82
C ARG A 694 -10.64 -8.36 -13.52
N SER A 695 -11.13 -7.14 -13.35
CA SER A 695 -11.74 -6.70 -12.09
C SER A 695 -13.04 -5.93 -12.30
N ARG A 696 -13.80 -5.81 -11.22
CA ARG A 696 -14.97 -4.94 -11.13
C ARG A 696 -15.05 -4.35 -9.74
N SER A 697 -15.08 -3.03 -9.68
CA SER A 697 -15.18 -2.26 -8.43
C SER A 697 -16.45 -1.38 -8.47
N ARG A 698 -17.42 -1.65 -7.60
CA ARG A 698 -18.67 -0.92 -7.53
C ARG A 698 -18.96 -0.48 -6.11
N GLY A 699 -19.60 0.67 -5.95
CA GLY A 699 -19.95 1.20 -4.63
C GLY A 699 -20.77 2.46 -4.70
N ASP A 700 -21.08 2.97 -3.53
CA ASP A 700 -21.70 4.28 -3.35
C ASP A 700 -20.71 5.39 -3.70
N LEU A 701 -21.15 6.39 -4.47
CA LEU A 701 -20.26 7.37 -5.09
C LEU A 701 -20.12 8.67 -4.29
N ASN A 702 -20.97 8.89 -3.29
CA ASN A 702 -20.92 10.06 -2.43
C ASN A 702 -20.08 9.80 -1.17
N ASP A 703 -18.83 9.37 -1.37
CA ASP A 703 -17.85 9.26 -0.28
C ASP A 703 -17.64 10.59 0.45
N PHE A 704 -17.43 10.53 1.75
CA PHE A 704 -17.24 11.70 2.61
C PHE A 704 -16.09 12.59 2.14
N ASN A 705 -14.95 12.02 1.79
CA ASN A 705 -13.74 12.77 1.41
C ASN A 705 -13.88 13.49 0.07
N SER A 706 -14.79 13.04 -0.80
CA SER A 706 -15.10 13.73 -2.07
C SER A 706 -15.69 15.14 -1.87
N TYR A 707 -16.25 15.43 -0.70
CA TYR A 707 -16.89 16.70 -0.39
C TYR A 707 -16.27 17.44 0.81
N PHE A 708 -15.66 16.73 1.74
CA PHE A 708 -15.12 17.26 3.00
C PHE A 708 -13.65 16.88 3.23
N GLY A 709 -12.98 16.34 2.22
CA GLY A 709 -11.54 16.11 2.19
C GLY A 709 -10.75 17.39 1.86
N ASP A 710 -9.43 17.23 1.62
CA ASP A 710 -8.53 18.37 1.34
C ASP A 710 -8.96 19.18 0.09
N PHE A 711 -9.55 18.53 -0.91
CA PHE A 711 -9.99 19.13 -2.18
C PHE A 711 -11.48 18.86 -2.45
N GLY A 712 -12.34 19.12 -1.46
CA GLY A 712 -13.76 18.82 -1.54
C GLY A 712 -14.49 19.57 -2.65
N ALA A 713 -15.52 18.93 -3.22
CA ALA A 713 -16.42 19.55 -4.20
C ALA A 713 -17.50 20.38 -3.50
N PRO A 714 -17.88 21.59 -4.02
CA PRO A 714 -18.87 22.44 -3.38
C PRO A 714 -20.32 21.96 -3.57
N VAL A 715 -20.62 21.26 -4.68
CA VAL A 715 -21.97 20.82 -5.05
C VAL A 715 -22.15 19.37 -4.64
N ILE A 716 -23.19 19.11 -3.82
CA ILE A 716 -23.56 17.75 -3.38
C ILE A 716 -24.89 17.41 -4.00
N ARG A 717 -24.94 16.33 -4.78
CA ARG A 717 -26.16 15.76 -5.38
C ARG A 717 -26.45 14.40 -4.77
N GLN A 718 -27.61 13.82 -5.10
CA GLN A 718 -28.02 12.50 -4.60
C GLN A 718 -27.00 11.41 -4.90
N ASN A 719 -26.76 10.54 -3.92
CA ASN A 719 -25.88 9.39 -4.06
C ASN A 719 -26.44 8.38 -5.06
N GLN A 720 -25.52 7.70 -5.75
CA GLN A 720 -25.84 6.55 -6.60
C GLN A 720 -24.83 5.43 -6.36
N TYR A 721 -25.28 4.19 -6.45
CA TYR A 721 -24.44 3.00 -6.42
C TYR A 721 -24.07 2.61 -7.85
N SER A 722 -22.78 2.71 -8.22
CA SER A 722 -22.29 2.41 -9.57
C SER A 722 -20.81 2.02 -9.56
N ASN A 723 -20.13 2.07 -10.73
CA ASN A 723 -18.70 1.81 -10.80
C ASN A 723 -17.91 2.90 -10.06
N LEU A 724 -16.93 2.50 -9.27
CA LEU A 724 -16.05 3.44 -8.56
C LEU A 724 -15.12 4.17 -9.54
N PRO A 725 -14.64 5.39 -9.22
CA PRO A 725 -13.84 6.21 -10.14
C PRO A 725 -12.53 5.55 -10.63
N PHE A 726 -12.05 4.58 -9.88
CA PHE A 726 -10.84 3.79 -10.19
C PHE A 726 -11.16 2.40 -10.76
N ASP A 727 -12.41 2.10 -11.14
CA ASP A 727 -12.78 0.83 -11.74
C ASP A 727 -12.12 0.63 -13.12
N VAL A 728 -11.34 -0.43 -13.24
CA VAL A 728 -10.62 -0.83 -14.47
C VAL A 728 -10.95 -2.28 -14.78
N PRO A 729 -11.92 -2.55 -15.65
CA PRO A 729 -12.36 -3.91 -15.95
C PRO A 729 -11.28 -4.85 -16.48
N ASN A 730 -10.35 -4.33 -17.31
CA ASN A 730 -9.25 -5.11 -17.85
C ASN A 730 -7.96 -4.31 -17.76
N ARG A 731 -6.90 -4.96 -17.26
CA ARG A 731 -5.56 -4.37 -17.19
C ARG A 731 -4.51 -5.42 -17.51
N LEU A 732 -3.71 -5.19 -18.52
CA LEU A 732 -2.48 -5.91 -18.83
C LEU A 732 -1.30 -5.01 -18.44
N LEU A 733 -0.42 -5.52 -17.62
CA LEU A 733 0.79 -4.84 -17.16
C LEU A 733 1.98 -5.77 -17.33
N ALA A 734 3.03 -5.29 -17.97
CA ALA A 734 4.28 -6.02 -18.10
C ALA A 734 5.46 -5.11 -17.77
N TRP A 735 6.37 -5.58 -16.92
CA TRP A 735 7.54 -4.81 -16.52
C TRP A 735 8.67 -5.71 -16.03
N GLY A 736 9.87 -5.20 -16.03
CA GLY A 736 11.04 -5.91 -15.53
C GLY A 736 12.34 -5.21 -15.85
N THR A 737 13.45 -5.88 -15.55
CA THR A 737 14.80 -5.43 -15.88
C THR A 737 15.52 -6.49 -16.69
N ILE A 738 16.27 -6.07 -17.70
CA ILE A 738 17.05 -6.93 -18.61
C ILE A 738 18.48 -6.40 -18.61
N ASN A 739 19.40 -7.16 -18.04
CA ASN A 739 20.82 -6.83 -18.04
C ASN A 739 21.49 -7.42 -19.30
N LEU A 740 22.04 -6.54 -20.11
CA LEU A 740 22.76 -6.88 -21.33
C LEU A 740 24.28 -6.86 -21.09
N PRO A 741 25.08 -7.52 -21.98
CA PRO A 741 26.53 -7.39 -21.94
C PRO A 741 26.99 -5.93 -21.92
N ARG A 742 28.20 -5.70 -21.42
CA ARG A 742 28.82 -4.37 -21.28
C ARG A 742 28.11 -3.44 -20.30
N ARG A 743 27.39 -3.99 -19.27
CA ARG A 743 26.69 -3.24 -18.21
C ARG A 743 25.62 -2.29 -18.74
N ILE A 744 24.87 -2.72 -19.74
CA ILE A 744 23.70 -2.02 -20.23
C ILE A 744 22.47 -2.66 -19.57
N THR A 745 21.57 -1.85 -19.05
CA THR A 745 20.28 -2.30 -18.49
C THR A 745 19.15 -1.67 -19.29
N ILE A 746 18.13 -2.48 -19.60
CA ILE A 746 16.87 -2.01 -20.19
C ILE A 746 15.76 -2.36 -19.22
N ALA A 747 14.92 -1.38 -18.89
CA ALA A 747 13.81 -1.55 -17.96
C ALA A 747 12.51 -1.00 -18.56
N PRO A 748 11.73 -1.85 -19.28
CA PRO A 748 10.44 -1.45 -19.83
C PRO A 748 9.31 -1.60 -18.81
N ILE A 749 8.29 -0.73 -18.95
CA ILE A 749 6.96 -0.84 -18.36
C ILE A 749 5.95 -0.69 -19.48
N PHE A 750 5.12 -1.70 -19.68
CA PHE A 750 4.05 -1.70 -20.67
C PHE A 750 2.71 -1.86 -19.97
N GLU A 751 1.78 -0.95 -20.20
CA GLU A 751 0.42 -0.99 -19.63
C GLU A 751 -0.63 -0.81 -20.73
N VAL A 752 -1.60 -1.72 -20.75
CA VAL A 752 -2.86 -1.56 -21.49
C VAL A 752 -4.01 -1.76 -20.52
N ARG A 753 -4.93 -0.82 -20.45
CA ARG A 753 -6.09 -0.93 -19.55
C ARG A 753 -7.34 -0.28 -20.11
N SER A 754 -8.49 -0.76 -19.64
CA SER A 754 -9.77 -0.10 -19.88
C SER A 754 -9.74 1.32 -19.28
N GLY A 755 -10.40 2.26 -19.94
CA GLY A 755 -10.54 3.62 -19.45
C GLY A 755 -11.33 3.69 -18.14
N PHE A 756 -11.05 4.70 -17.33
CA PHE A 756 -11.83 5.00 -16.13
C PHE A 756 -13.25 5.45 -16.48
N PRO A 757 -14.25 5.15 -15.65
CA PRO A 757 -15.59 5.69 -15.85
C PRO A 757 -15.62 7.19 -15.50
N TYR A 758 -16.51 7.94 -16.13
CA TYR A 758 -16.83 9.32 -15.80
C TYR A 758 -18.32 9.55 -15.71
N SER A 759 -18.72 10.64 -15.03
CA SER A 759 -20.12 11.02 -14.84
C SER A 759 -20.47 12.16 -15.78
N VAL A 760 -21.66 12.11 -16.38
CA VAL A 760 -22.23 13.18 -17.20
C VAL A 760 -23.05 14.12 -16.33
N ARG A 761 -22.98 15.44 -16.59
CA ARG A 761 -23.72 16.49 -15.88
C ARG A 761 -24.41 17.42 -16.86
N ASP A 762 -25.45 18.10 -16.37
CA ASP A 762 -26.07 19.26 -17.04
C ASP A 762 -25.43 20.58 -16.57
N ALA A 763 -25.91 21.71 -17.12
CA ALA A 763 -25.43 23.04 -16.74
C ALA A 763 -25.62 23.34 -15.23
N GLU A 764 -26.67 22.84 -14.63
CA GLU A 764 -27.00 23.00 -13.21
C GLU A 764 -26.23 22.03 -12.31
N GLN A 765 -25.24 21.31 -12.86
CA GLN A 765 -24.39 20.32 -12.17
C GLN A 765 -25.17 19.09 -11.63
N ASN A 766 -26.35 18.80 -12.16
CA ASN A 766 -27.06 17.55 -11.87
C ASN A 766 -26.45 16.41 -12.70
N PHE A 767 -26.50 15.18 -12.17
CA PHE A 767 -26.05 14.03 -12.92
C PHE A 767 -27.10 13.59 -13.94
N VAL A 768 -26.69 13.44 -15.18
CA VAL A 768 -27.52 12.94 -16.27
C VAL A 768 -27.31 11.42 -16.39
N GLY A 769 -28.38 10.67 -16.07
CA GLY A 769 -28.34 9.22 -16.09
C GLY A 769 -27.56 8.59 -14.94
N ILE A 770 -26.94 7.43 -15.18
CA ILE A 770 -26.16 6.69 -14.18
C ILE A 770 -24.73 7.23 -14.13
N ARG A 771 -24.32 7.68 -12.96
CA ARG A 771 -22.94 8.11 -12.71
C ARG A 771 -21.97 6.96 -12.96
N ASN A 772 -20.82 7.28 -13.54
CA ASN A 772 -19.73 6.33 -13.78
C ASN A 772 -20.22 5.01 -14.42
N SER A 773 -21.13 5.11 -15.42
CA SER A 773 -21.69 3.94 -16.09
C SER A 773 -20.64 3.20 -16.92
N ASP A 774 -20.95 1.96 -17.31
CA ASP A 774 -20.08 1.22 -18.23
C ASP A 774 -20.05 1.84 -19.65
N GLN A 775 -21.03 2.66 -20.00
CA GLN A 775 -21.12 3.37 -21.28
C GLN A 775 -20.29 4.67 -21.29
N THR A 776 -20.07 5.28 -20.14
CA THR A 776 -19.32 6.53 -19.99
C THR A 776 -17.93 6.25 -19.44
N ARG A 777 -17.02 5.84 -20.34
CA ARG A 777 -15.62 5.54 -20.02
C ARG A 777 -14.68 6.27 -20.94
N PHE A 778 -13.51 6.63 -20.42
CA PHE A 778 -12.40 7.06 -21.24
C PHE A 778 -11.99 5.95 -22.23
N PRO A 779 -11.37 6.29 -23.36
CA PRO A 779 -10.78 5.32 -24.27
C PRO A 779 -9.76 4.42 -23.58
N THR A 780 -9.44 3.29 -24.22
CA THR A 780 -8.38 2.38 -23.76
C THR A 780 -7.07 3.14 -23.59
N PHE A 781 -6.50 3.06 -22.41
CA PHE A 781 -5.17 3.59 -22.11
C PHE A 781 -4.10 2.60 -22.56
N LEU A 782 -3.05 3.11 -23.24
CA LEU A 782 -1.88 2.36 -23.64
C LEU A 782 -0.62 3.18 -23.42
N SER A 783 0.34 2.66 -22.65
CA SER A 783 1.67 3.27 -22.49
C SER A 783 2.76 2.22 -22.57
N LEU A 784 3.84 2.57 -23.24
CA LEU A 784 5.13 1.90 -23.16
C LEU A 784 6.13 2.92 -22.63
N ASP A 785 6.59 2.72 -21.41
CA ASP A 785 7.66 3.49 -20.79
C ASP A 785 8.91 2.63 -20.74
N ALA A 786 10.09 3.21 -20.90
CA ALA A 786 11.33 2.45 -20.85
C ALA A 786 12.48 3.30 -20.32
N GLU A 787 13.39 2.66 -19.60
CA GLU A 787 14.70 3.20 -19.27
C GLU A 787 15.78 2.37 -19.94
N ILE A 788 16.76 3.03 -20.54
CA ILE A 788 18.00 2.43 -21.02
C ILE A 788 19.13 3.08 -20.23
N ALA A 789 19.90 2.29 -19.51
CA ALA A 789 21.01 2.76 -18.69
C ALA A 789 22.32 2.06 -19.06
N LYS A 790 23.41 2.80 -18.95
CA LYS A 790 24.78 2.32 -19.13
C LYS A 790 25.62 2.67 -17.92
N GLU A 791 26.24 1.66 -17.30
CA GLU A 791 27.20 1.87 -16.21
C GLU A 791 28.63 1.88 -16.73
N PHE A 792 29.39 2.89 -16.30
CA PHE A 792 30.82 3.06 -16.57
C PHE A 792 31.59 2.91 -15.26
N GLN A 793 32.50 1.96 -15.20
CA GLN A 793 33.45 1.85 -14.08
C GLN A 793 34.59 2.83 -14.29
N VAL A 794 34.64 3.89 -13.49
CA VAL A 794 35.69 4.92 -13.59
C VAL A 794 36.93 4.47 -12.86
N THR A 795 36.78 3.87 -11.68
CA THR A 795 37.85 3.23 -10.89
C THR A 795 37.31 1.93 -10.28
N LYS A 796 38.16 1.20 -9.54
CA LYS A 796 37.72 0.00 -8.81
C LYS A 796 36.60 0.29 -7.78
N LYS A 797 36.47 1.54 -7.33
CA LYS A 797 35.51 1.97 -6.29
C LYS A 797 34.41 2.86 -6.82
N TYR A 798 34.59 3.56 -7.94
CA TYR A 798 33.69 4.58 -8.45
C TYR A 798 33.08 4.17 -9.78
N GLY A 799 31.79 4.28 -9.87
CA GLY A 799 31.01 4.08 -11.09
C GLY A 799 30.14 5.30 -11.44
N VAL A 800 29.86 5.44 -12.71
CA VAL A 800 28.90 6.44 -13.23
C VAL A 800 27.86 5.69 -14.04
N ARG A 801 26.57 5.97 -13.78
CA ARG A 801 25.46 5.45 -14.56
C ARG A 801 24.80 6.61 -15.31
N LEU A 802 24.69 6.44 -16.62
CA LEU A 802 23.91 7.33 -17.49
C LEU A 802 22.66 6.61 -17.92
N SER A 803 21.50 7.24 -17.79
CA SER A 803 20.23 6.68 -18.22
C SER A 803 19.44 7.65 -19.12
N LEU A 804 18.68 7.07 -20.01
CA LEU A 804 17.67 7.74 -20.85
C LEU A 804 16.33 7.06 -20.59
N ARG A 805 15.35 7.85 -20.17
CA ARG A 805 13.97 7.42 -19.93
C ARG A 805 13.08 7.96 -21.04
N VAL A 806 12.16 7.13 -21.49
CA VAL A 806 11.09 7.53 -22.40
C VAL A 806 9.75 7.12 -21.82
N PHE A 807 8.83 8.07 -21.73
CA PHE A 807 7.46 7.84 -21.29
C PHE A 807 6.50 7.94 -22.50
N ASN A 808 5.50 7.05 -22.54
CA ASN A 808 4.59 6.90 -23.66
C ASN A 808 5.34 6.83 -25.00
N ALA A 809 6.30 5.92 -25.12
CA ALA A 809 7.18 5.78 -26.31
C ALA A 809 6.39 5.62 -27.60
N THR A 810 5.22 4.98 -27.56
CA THR A 810 4.30 4.80 -28.70
C THR A 810 3.60 6.09 -29.12
N ASN A 811 3.64 7.14 -28.28
CA ASN A 811 2.89 8.38 -28.45
C ASN A 811 1.38 8.16 -28.66
N HIS A 812 0.84 7.11 -27.99
CA HIS A 812 -0.60 6.80 -28.06
C HIS A 812 -1.42 7.94 -27.48
N PHE A 813 -2.60 8.19 -28.06
CA PHE A 813 -3.55 9.19 -27.54
C PHE A 813 -4.22 8.68 -26.27
N ASN A 814 -3.78 9.15 -25.11
CA ASN A 814 -4.32 8.85 -23.78
C ASN A 814 -5.00 10.09 -23.22
N PRO A 815 -6.26 10.35 -23.53
CA PRO A 815 -6.93 11.57 -23.08
C PRO A 815 -7.06 11.61 -21.55
N ARG A 816 -6.92 12.81 -21.00
CA ARG A 816 -7.12 13.10 -19.56
C ARG A 816 -8.46 13.72 -19.28
N ASP A 817 -8.97 14.47 -20.24
CA ASP A 817 -10.16 15.28 -20.10
C ASP A 817 -11.23 14.83 -21.09
N VAL A 818 -12.49 14.97 -20.67
CA VAL A 818 -13.67 14.75 -21.49
C VAL A 818 -14.68 15.85 -21.21
N ARG A 819 -15.30 16.39 -22.25
CA ARG A 819 -16.39 17.34 -22.11
C ARG A 819 -17.66 16.60 -21.68
N SER A 820 -17.84 16.51 -20.36
CA SER A 820 -18.88 15.67 -19.75
C SER A 820 -20.14 16.45 -19.37
N ASN A 821 -20.22 17.75 -19.69
CA ASN A 821 -21.44 18.55 -19.49
C ASN A 821 -22.29 18.52 -20.79
N THR A 822 -23.57 18.17 -20.69
CA THR A 822 -24.50 18.06 -21.84
C THR A 822 -24.74 19.39 -22.52
N ASP A 823 -24.56 20.51 -21.82
CA ASP A 823 -24.73 21.84 -22.32
C ASP A 823 -23.45 22.44 -22.92
N ASP A 824 -22.32 21.70 -22.89
CA ASP A 824 -21.11 22.04 -23.64
C ASP A 824 -21.32 21.76 -25.15
N PRO A 825 -21.09 22.73 -26.04
CA PRO A 825 -21.26 22.52 -27.49
C PRO A 825 -20.41 21.38 -28.07
N GLN A 826 -19.34 20.98 -27.39
CA GLN A 826 -18.46 19.89 -27.79
C GLN A 826 -18.61 18.67 -26.88
N PHE A 827 -19.80 18.45 -26.31
CA PHE A 827 -20.10 17.32 -25.43
C PHE A 827 -19.60 15.99 -26.01
N GLY A 828 -18.95 15.18 -25.16
CA GLY A 828 -18.40 13.87 -25.50
C GLY A 828 -17.00 13.89 -26.13
N GLU A 829 -16.39 15.06 -26.41
CA GLU A 829 -15.03 15.16 -26.93
C GLU A 829 -13.99 14.81 -25.86
N PHE A 830 -13.03 13.95 -26.24
CA PHE A 830 -11.86 13.59 -25.43
C PHE A 830 -10.63 14.37 -25.89
N PHE A 831 -9.85 14.92 -24.95
CA PHE A 831 -8.69 15.75 -25.25
C PHE A 831 -7.62 15.74 -24.14
N SER A 832 -6.60 16.63 -24.22
CA SER A 832 -5.50 16.77 -23.25
C SER A 832 -4.66 15.50 -23.06
N SER A 833 -4.26 14.85 -24.16
CA SER A 833 -3.45 13.64 -24.08
C SER A 833 -2.02 13.90 -23.62
N TYR A 834 -1.47 13.00 -22.83
CA TYR A 834 -0.03 12.93 -22.59
C TYR A 834 0.71 12.47 -23.85
N HIS A 835 1.70 13.24 -24.27
CA HIS A 835 2.58 12.84 -25.35
C HIS A 835 3.82 12.16 -24.84
N ARG A 836 4.57 11.57 -25.79
CA ARG A 836 5.90 11.05 -25.54
C ARG A 836 6.79 12.14 -24.90
N PHE A 837 7.48 11.75 -23.84
CA PHE A 837 8.38 12.60 -23.08
C PHE A 837 9.69 11.86 -22.84
N PHE A 838 10.81 12.57 -22.84
CA PHE A 838 12.14 12.02 -22.58
C PHE A 838 12.73 12.70 -21.34
N SER A 839 13.43 11.91 -20.54
CA SER A 839 14.15 12.35 -19.35
C SER A 839 15.51 11.69 -19.31
N GLY A 840 16.53 12.40 -18.83
CA GLY A 840 17.88 11.90 -18.65
C GLY A 840 18.20 11.68 -17.17
N GLY A 841 19.01 10.67 -16.85
CA GLY A 841 19.47 10.42 -15.48
C GLY A 841 21.01 10.32 -15.43
N PHE A 842 21.59 10.86 -14.36
CA PHE A 842 23.02 10.78 -14.06
C PHE A 842 23.21 10.39 -12.60
N ASP A 843 23.81 9.23 -12.38
CA ASP A 843 24.06 8.68 -11.03
C ASP A 843 25.55 8.45 -10.82
N ILE A 844 26.02 8.74 -9.61
CA ILE A 844 27.39 8.44 -9.16
C ILE A 844 27.31 7.43 -8.03
N ILE A 845 28.02 6.32 -8.18
CA ILE A 845 28.02 5.20 -7.23
C ILE A 845 29.44 5.03 -6.68
N PHE A 846 29.57 5.03 -5.33
CA PHE A 846 30.86 4.89 -4.64
C PHE A 846 30.94 3.62 -3.82
#